data_6202bb2667d6eabd89defc96e232dba9
#
_entry.id   6202bb2667d6eabd89defc96e232dba9
#
_cell.length_a   1.000
_cell.length_b   1.000
_cell.length_c   1.000
_cell.angle_alpha   90.00
_cell.angle_beta   90.00
_cell.angle_gamma   90.00
#
_symmetry.space_group_name_H-M   'P 1'
#
loop_
_entity.id
_entity.type
_entity.pdbx_description
1 polymer ?
#
loop_
_entity_poly.entity_id
_entity_poly.type
_entity_poly.pdbx_seq_one_letter_code
_entity_poly.pdbx_strand_id
1 'polypeptide(L)'
;MRKAKFFAAALLAMSSLGAFAQHQFTVQANKPGAEIQPTMYGIFFEDINFGADGGLYAEMVENRSFEFPQRLMGWNTFGNVTLSDVKPAFDRNPHYVTLESAGAREKQTGLENRGFFGMGLKKDMKYDFTVYGRLHLIDGKQGKIRVELVNSKNDVIAKQVINITNNKWQKFTATLTSPQTDAKGLMRVYLEKGSESVDLDHISLFPEDNWNGLRADLVQDLADLKPGIFRFPGGCIVEGTDLDTRYEWKNSVGAPENRPLNENRWRDTFPHRLFPNYYQSLGLGFYEYFLLSEKIGAEPLPILSVGLACQYQNDDKDPNAHVAVKDLQSYIDDALDLIEFANGPVTSKWGKLRADMGHPTPFNLKQIGIGNEQWGPMYPERLQKFMEQIHAKYPKIKICGSSGPSADGKDFDYGWEQMRKLGVDMVDEHYYKSPEWFRSNASRYDKYDRKGPKVFAGEYAAHAENDPNSWEAALSEAAFMTGLERNADVVYQATYAPLFAHVEGWQWRPDLIWFDNLSSVRSANYYVQQLYGENKGTNVLKLTENGKAVAGENGLYATACFDKATKSYIVKIANTSNEAKEINVTFNGIKKLNPGKVTVLHADDIQAENKIDNKIVVVPVVSDAQVQGNVLNVKMKPNSFVVYRF
;
A
#
# COMPACT_ATOMS: atom_id res chain seq x y z
N MET A 1 64.55 70.03 -7.95
CA MET A 1 63.91 69.67 -9.22
C MET A 1 64.00 68.19 -9.43
N ARG A 2 62.93 67.48 -9.21
CA ARG A 2 62.66 66.12 -9.76
C ARG A 2 61.17 65.88 -9.67
N LYS A 3 60.53 65.74 -10.82
CA LYS A 3 59.08 65.48 -10.99
C LYS A 3 58.79 64.06 -10.70
N ALA A 4 57.85 63.78 -9.76
CA ALA A 4 57.28 62.49 -9.53
C ALA A 4 56.05 62.32 -10.44
N LYS A 5 56.04 61.25 -11.24
CA LYS A 5 54.91 60.86 -12.07
C LYS A 5 54.06 59.90 -11.24
N PHE A 6 52.77 60.21 -11.00
CA PHE A 6 51.77 59.28 -10.48
C PHE A 6 51.28 58.43 -11.62
N PHE A 7 51.42 57.09 -11.48
CA PHE A 7 50.71 56.10 -12.28
C PHE A 7 49.44 55.72 -11.53
N ALA A 8 48.28 56.03 -12.09
CA ALA A 8 47.01 55.54 -11.65
C ALA A 8 46.79 54.13 -12.26
N ALA A 9 46.83 53.08 -11.44
CA ALA A 9 46.41 51.72 -11.83
C ALA A 9 44.91 51.61 -11.63
N ALA A 10 44.17 51.57 -12.72
CA ALA A 10 42.73 51.19 -12.70
C ALA A 10 42.60 49.68 -12.52
N LEU A 11 42.17 49.22 -11.34
CA LEU A 11 41.74 47.85 -11.13
C LEU A 11 40.37 47.66 -11.81
N LEU A 12 40.34 47.01 -12.95
CA LEU A 12 39.11 46.40 -13.48
C LEU A 12 38.74 45.18 -12.61
N ALA A 13 37.77 45.33 -11.74
CA ALA A 13 37.10 44.21 -11.11
C ALA A 13 36.23 43.52 -12.17
N MET A 14 36.76 42.48 -12.79
CA MET A 14 35.92 41.53 -13.55
C MET A 14 35.06 40.75 -12.53
N SER A 15 33.83 41.17 -12.33
CA SER A 15 32.80 40.33 -11.76
C SER A 15 32.54 39.20 -12.75
N SER A 16 33.09 38.02 -12.50
CA SER A 16 32.69 36.81 -13.18
C SER A 16 31.24 36.48 -12.74
N LEU A 17 30.28 37.06 -13.46
CA LEU A 17 28.94 36.49 -13.53
C LEU A 17 29.14 35.13 -14.18
N GLY A 18 29.12 34.09 -13.37
CA GLY A 18 29.04 32.72 -13.86
C GLY A 18 27.80 32.64 -14.76
N ALA A 19 28.02 32.54 -16.05
CA ALA A 19 26.96 32.25 -16.99
C ALA A 19 26.50 30.81 -16.67
N PHE A 20 25.39 30.66 -15.91
CA PHE A 20 24.72 29.39 -15.80
C PHE A 20 24.36 28.96 -17.21
N ALA A 21 24.74 27.73 -17.58
CA ALA A 21 24.42 27.19 -18.88
C ALA A 21 22.88 27.14 -19.00
N GLN A 22 22.32 27.91 -19.94
CA GLN A 22 20.89 27.95 -20.17
C GLN A 22 20.50 26.71 -20.95
N HIS A 23 19.69 25.81 -20.31
CA HIS A 23 19.16 24.61 -20.93
C HIS A 23 17.99 24.97 -21.86
N GLN A 24 17.93 24.32 -23.04
CA GLN A 24 16.90 24.55 -24.04
C GLN A 24 16.16 23.25 -24.31
N PHE A 25 14.97 23.12 -23.74
CA PHE A 25 14.09 21.97 -23.99
C PHE A 25 13.08 22.30 -25.08
N THR A 26 12.76 21.31 -25.89
CA THR A 26 11.76 21.40 -26.94
C THR A 26 10.69 20.35 -26.75
N VAL A 27 9.42 20.76 -26.70
CA VAL A 27 8.24 19.89 -26.62
C VAL A 27 7.50 19.94 -27.97
N GLN A 28 7.20 18.78 -28.56
CA GLN A 28 6.39 18.69 -29.78
C GLN A 28 4.89 18.67 -29.42
N ALA A 29 4.34 19.86 -29.14
CA ALA A 29 3.01 20.02 -28.55
C ALA A 29 1.84 19.62 -29.47
N ASN A 30 2.05 19.66 -30.78
CA ASN A 30 1.04 19.31 -31.79
C ASN A 30 1.13 17.86 -32.31
N LYS A 31 2.03 17.04 -31.73
CA LYS A 31 2.24 15.65 -32.13
C LYS A 31 2.15 14.71 -30.91
N PRO A 32 0.94 14.42 -30.42
CA PRO A 32 0.77 13.46 -29.34
C PRO A 32 1.39 12.11 -29.71
N GLY A 33 2.21 11.58 -28.82
CA GLY A 33 2.86 10.27 -28.94
C GLY A 33 2.03 9.15 -28.32
N ALA A 34 2.74 8.23 -27.65
CA ALA A 34 2.13 7.08 -26.98
C ALA A 34 1.00 7.46 -26.04
N GLU A 35 -0.03 6.64 -26.00
CA GLU A 35 -1.10 6.75 -25.01
C GLU A 35 -0.59 6.34 -23.63
N ILE A 36 -0.91 7.16 -22.63
CA ILE A 36 -0.64 6.85 -21.23
C ILE A 36 -1.85 6.10 -20.68
N GLN A 37 -1.62 4.88 -20.20
CA GLN A 37 -2.71 4.06 -19.68
C GLN A 37 -3.34 4.70 -18.42
N PRO A 38 -4.65 4.60 -18.23
CA PRO A 38 -5.31 5.04 -16.99
C PRO A 38 -4.68 4.39 -15.74
N THR A 39 -4.14 3.19 -15.88
CA THR A 39 -3.53 2.38 -14.83
C THR A 39 -2.04 2.65 -14.59
N MET A 40 -1.42 3.64 -15.27
CA MET A 40 0.03 3.81 -15.28
C MET A 40 0.64 4.01 -13.89
N TYR A 41 0.00 4.76 -13.00
CA TYR A 41 0.45 4.95 -11.63
C TYR A 41 -0.56 4.38 -10.66
N GLY A 42 -0.11 3.63 -9.68
CA GLY A 42 -0.98 2.96 -8.75
C GLY A 42 -0.34 2.68 -7.41
N ILE A 43 -0.96 1.79 -6.66
CA ILE A 43 -0.52 1.41 -5.31
C ILE A 43 -0.42 -0.10 -5.20
N PHE A 44 0.52 -0.54 -4.37
CA PHE A 44 0.74 -1.92 -3.96
C PHE A 44 0.43 -2.05 -2.47
N PHE A 45 -0.39 -3.02 -2.09
CA PHE A 45 -0.63 -3.34 -0.68
C PHE A 45 -0.13 -4.75 -0.37
N GLU A 46 0.58 -4.86 0.73
CA GLU A 46 0.92 -6.09 1.41
C GLU A 46 0.78 -5.89 2.92
N ASP A 47 0.34 -6.92 3.63
CA ASP A 47 0.30 -6.91 5.08
C ASP A 47 1.71 -7.21 5.65
N ILE A 48 2.59 -6.24 5.50
CA ILE A 48 3.88 -6.10 6.15
C ILE A 48 3.82 -4.88 7.06
N ASN A 49 4.68 -4.78 8.08
CA ASN A 49 4.77 -3.61 8.96
C ASN A 49 3.44 -3.28 9.70
N PHE A 50 2.60 -4.28 9.97
CA PHE A 50 1.24 -4.12 10.51
C PHE A 50 0.34 -3.28 9.60
N GLY A 51 0.45 -3.47 8.30
CA GLY A 51 -0.32 -2.72 7.31
C GLY A 51 -1.82 -3.06 7.27
N ALA A 52 -2.21 -4.30 7.59
CA ALA A 52 -3.62 -4.73 7.70
C ALA A 52 -4.13 -4.64 9.14
N ASP A 53 -4.06 -5.72 9.90
CA ASP A 53 -4.43 -5.70 11.33
C ASP A 53 -3.50 -4.77 12.11
N GLY A 54 -4.06 -3.81 12.83
CA GLY A 54 -3.30 -2.73 13.49
C GLY A 54 -2.94 -1.56 12.57
N GLY A 55 -3.37 -1.60 11.30
CA GLY A 55 -3.14 -0.59 10.28
C GLY A 55 -4.41 -0.18 9.56
N LEU A 56 -4.52 -0.52 8.27
CA LEU A 56 -5.66 -0.14 7.43
C LEU A 56 -6.99 -0.73 7.93
N TYR A 57 -6.99 -1.95 8.46
CA TYR A 57 -8.17 -2.52 9.11
C TYR A 57 -8.37 -1.86 10.48
N ALA A 58 -9.52 -1.21 10.66
CA ALA A 58 -9.77 -0.34 11.81
C ALA A 58 -10.12 -1.07 13.11
N GLU A 59 -10.07 -2.42 13.14
CA GLU A 59 -10.22 -3.21 14.36
C GLU A 59 -9.12 -2.86 15.37
N MET A 60 -9.53 -2.47 16.57
CA MET A 60 -8.59 -2.04 17.60
C MET A 60 -8.19 -3.18 18.55
N VAL A 61 -8.92 -4.31 18.52
CA VAL A 61 -8.70 -5.45 19.43
C VAL A 61 -7.80 -6.49 18.77
N GLU A 62 -6.65 -6.73 19.35
CA GLU A 62 -5.76 -7.81 18.94
C GLU A 62 -6.32 -9.16 19.39
N ASN A 63 -6.26 -10.19 18.52
CA ASN A 63 -6.74 -11.53 18.82
C ASN A 63 -8.20 -11.57 19.33
N ARG A 64 -9.10 -10.87 18.65
CA ARG A 64 -10.50 -10.66 19.06
C ARG A 64 -11.31 -11.93 19.26
N SER A 65 -10.92 -13.04 18.62
CA SER A 65 -11.62 -14.34 18.64
C SER A 65 -10.81 -15.46 19.28
N PHE A 66 -9.72 -15.15 19.99
CA PHE A 66 -8.89 -16.10 20.74
C PHE A 66 -8.29 -17.24 19.90
N GLU A 67 -8.05 -17.01 18.60
CA GLU A 67 -7.57 -18.03 17.66
C GLU A 67 -6.05 -18.08 17.52
N PHE A 68 -5.30 -17.15 18.09
CA PHE A 68 -3.83 -17.24 18.08
C PHE A 68 -3.38 -18.57 18.69
N PRO A 69 -2.26 -19.16 18.28
CA PRO A 69 -1.76 -20.43 18.86
C PRO A 69 -1.67 -20.38 20.38
N GLN A 70 -1.20 -19.27 20.94
CA GLN A 70 -1.35 -18.94 22.35
C GLN A 70 -2.65 -18.17 22.53
N ARG A 71 -3.76 -18.87 22.80
CA ARG A 71 -5.13 -18.37 22.74
C ARG A 71 -5.38 -17.02 23.43
N LEU A 72 -4.67 -16.74 24.53
CA LEU A 72 -4.76 -15.47 25.26
C LEU A 72 -3.66 -14.48 24.92
N MET A 73 -2.87 -14.71 23.86
CA MET A 73 -1.91 -13.69 23.38
C MET A 73 -2.66 -12.40 23.03
N GLY A 74 -2.14 -11.24 23.43
CA GLY A 74 -2.82 -9.94 23.33
C GLY A 74 -3.76 -9.63 24.49
N TRP A 75 -4.10 -10.61 25.34
CA TRP A 75 -5.02 -10.47 26.46
C TRP A 75 -4.35 -10.66 27.81
N ASN A 76 -4.62 -9.74 28.74
CA ASN A 76 -4.37 -9.93 30.16
C ASN A 76 -5.69 -10.39 30.83
N THR A 77 -5.61 -11.38 31.73
CA THR A 77 -6.78 -11.91 32.42
C THR A 77 -6.76 -11.56 33.90
N PHE A 78 -7.94 -11.39 34.48
CA PHE A 78 -8.16 -11.15 35.91
C PHE A 78 -9.21 -12.14 36.44
N GLY A 79 -8.99 -12.69 37.64
CA GLY A 79 -9.93 -13.61 38.26
C GLY A 79 -10.09 -14.95 37.50
N ASN A 80 -11.30 -15.46 37.40
CA ASN A 80 -11.63 -16.75 36.82
C ASN A 80 -11.97 -16.62 35.32
N VAL A 81 -10.98 -16.81 34.46
CA VAL A 81 -11.13 -16.83 32.99
C VAL A 81 -10.69 -18.18 32.47
N THR A 82 -11.57 -18.87 31.72
CA THR A 82 -11.27 -20.16 31.10
C THR A 82 -11.52 -20.10 29.60
N LEU A 83 -10.78 -20.91 28.85
CA LEU A 83 -10.94 -21.09 27.41
C LEU A 83 -11.75 -22.33 27.12
N SER A 84 -12.60 -22.27 26.08
CA SER A 84 -13.38 -23.40 25.59
C SER A 84 -13.60 -23.30 24.08
N ASP A 85 -13.92 -24.42 23.46
CA ASP A 85 -14.35 -24.58 22.07
C ASP A 85 -15.65 -25.40 21.97
N VAL A 86 -16.32 -25.63 23.11
CA VAL A 86 -17.53 -26.47 23.19
C VAL A 86 -18.74 -25.66 22.77
N LYS A 87 -19.42 -26.09 21.69
CA LYS A 87 -20.58 -25.39 21.11
C LYS A 87 -20.22 -23.92 20.77
N PRO A 88 -19.25 -23.69 19.90
CA PRO A 88 -18.75 -22.37 19.58
C PRO A 88 -19.79 -21.44 18.94
N ALA A 89 -19.50 -20.16 18.86
CA ALA A 89 -20.29 -19.20 18.09
C ALA A 89 -20.06 -19.38 16.58
N PHE A 90 -18.82 -19.74 16.18
CA PHE A 90 -18.39 -19.85 14.80
C PHE A 90 -17.59 -21.14 14.57
N ASP A 91 -17.88 -21.83 13.47
CA ASP A 91 -17.25 -23.12 13.18
C ASP A 91 -15.76 -23.01 12.84
N ARG A 92 -15.34 -21.89 12.22
CA ARG A 92 -13.96 -21.67 11.79
C ARG A 92 -13.12 -20.87 12.80
N ASN A 93 -13.77 -20.26 13.79
CA ASN A 93 -13.18 -19.55 14.92
C ASN A 93 -13.85 -20.09 16.20
N PRO A 94 -13.52 -21.33 16.63
CA PRO A 94 -14.30 -22.00 17.67
C PRO A 94 -13.97 -21.60 19.10
N HIS A 95 -12.84 -20.89 19.33
CA HIS A 95 -12.41 -20.60 20.69
C HIS A 95 -13.12 -19.39 21.27
N TYR A 96 -13.49 -19.48 22.53
CA TYR A 96 -14.11 -18.41 23.29
C TYR A 96 -13.66 -18.45 24.75
N VAL A 97 -13.93 -17.41 25.50
CA VAL A 97 -13.63 -17.33 26.93
C VAL A 97 -14.91 -17.39 27.76
N THR A 98 -14.82 -18.06 28.91
CA THR A 98 -15.83 -18.00 29.97
C THR A 98 -15.30 -17.13 31.11
N LEU A 99 -16.08 -16.12 31.50
CA LEU A 99 -15.84 -15.30 32.68
C LEU A 99 -16.75 -15.83 33.79
N GLU A 100 -16.18 -16.30 34.91
CA GLU A 100 -16.90 -16.80 36.08
C GLU A 100 -16.68 -15.91 37.31
N SER A 101 -17.70 -15.78 38.13
CA SER A 101 -17.60 -15.09 39.41
C SER A 101 -16.65 -15.83 40.33
N ALA A 102 -15.66 -15.13 40.83
CA ALA A 102 -14.68 -15.66 41.79
C ALA A 102 -15.16 -15.66 43.25
N GLY A 103 -16.46 -15.36 43.49
CA GLY A 103 -17.06 -15.33 44.83
C GLY A 103 -16.86 -14.00 45.57
N ALA A 104 -17.41 -13.90 46.80
CA ALA A 104 -17.51 -12.64 47.55
C ALA A 104 -16.16 -12.09 48.06
N ARG A 105 -15.07 -12.86 47.99
CA ARG A 105 -13.75 -12.50 48.54
C ARG A 105 -12.70 -12.12 47.50
N GLU A 106 -13.02 -12.21 46.22
CA GLU A 106 -12.00 -12.09 45.18
C GLU A 106 -12.13 -10.87 44.29
N LYS A 107 -11.02 -10.58 43.63
CA LYS A 107 -10.88 -9.51 42.65
C LYS A 107 -11.82 -9.75 41.47
N GLN A 108 -12.18 -8.70 40.79
CA GLN A 108 -13.01 -8.65 39.61
C GLN A 108 -12.50 -9.63 38.52
N THR A 109 -13.39 -10.44 37.94
CA THR A 109 -13.08 -11.30 36.78
C THR A 109 -13.21 -10.51 35.49
N GLY A 110 -12.25 -10.60 34.57
CA GLY A 110 -12.32 -9.92 33.29
C GLY A 110 -11.07 -10.04 32.44
N LEU A 111 -11.07 -9.27 31.38
CA LEU A 111 -10.06 -9.22 30.31
C LEU A 111 -9.58 -7.80 30.07
N GLU A 112 -8.33 -7.64 29.71
CA GLU A 112 -7.75 -6.38 29.22
C GLU A 112 -7.06 -6.63 27.88
N ASN A 113 -7.32 -5.77 26.90
CA ASN A 113 -6.65 -5.77 25.59
C ASN A 113 -6.03 -4.40 25.33
N ARG A 114 -4.77 -4.40 24.90
CA ARG A 114 -4.03 -3.17 24.58
C ARG A 114 -4.02 -2.84 23.10
N GLY A 115 -4.66 -3.68 22.28
CA GLY A 115 -4.64 -3.55 20.84
C GLY A 115 -3.24 -3.64 20.25
N PHE A 116 -3.09 -3.10 19.06
CA PHE A 116 -1.83 -3.07 18.31
C PHE A 116 -1.01 -1.84 18.74
N PHE A 117 0.01 -2.06 19.58
CA PHE A 117 0.86 -0.98 20.11
C PHE A 117 0.12 0.11 20.93
N GLY A 118 -1.04 -0.23 21.50
CA GLY A 118 -1.97 0.68 22.18
C GLY A 118 -3.22 0.93 21.33
N MET A 119 -4.28 1.45 21.95
CA MET A 119 -5.51 1.88 21.27
C MET A 119 -5.54 3.39 21.16
N GLY A 120 -5.61 3.92 19.92
CA GLY A 120 -5.73 5.34 19.66
C GLY A 120 -7.12 5.87 19.99
N LEU A 121 -7.24 6.64 21.05
CA LEU A 121 -8.49 7.25 21.47
C LEU A 121 -8.45 8.74 21.12
N LYS A 122 -9.45 9.23 20.35
CA LYS A 122 -9.58 10.65 19.98
C LYS A 122 -10.68 11.30 20.81
N LYS A 123 -10.44 12.51 21.29
CA LYS A 123 -11.44 13.28 22.05
C LYS A 123 -12.74 13.41 21.25
N ASP A 124 -13.87 13.21 21.94
CA ASP A 124 -15.24 13.29 21.42
C ASP A 124 -15.60 12.24 20.36
N MET A 125 -14.67 11.33 20.00
CA MET A 125 -14.90 10.20 19.10
C MET A 125 -15.67 9.09 19.84
N LYS A 126 -16.61 8.48 19.13
CA LYS A 126 -17.30 7.27 19.58
C LYS A 126 -16.58 6.04 19.07
N TYR A 127 -16.67 4.99 19.88
CA TYR A 127 -16.12 3.68 19.61
C TYR A 127 -17.23 2.65 19.74
N ASP A 128 -17.46 1.88 18.69
CA ASP A 128 -18.48 0.85 18.64
C ASP A 128 -17.88 -0.48 19.10
N PHE A 129 -18.27 -0.86 20.29
CA PHE A 129 -17.94 -2.16 20.87
C PHE A 129 -18.96 -3.19 20.43
N THR A 130 -18.49 -4.37 20.02
CA THR A 130 -19.35 -5.54 19.78
C THR A 130 -18.75 -6.78 20.41
N VAL A 131 -19.62 -7.71 20.82
CA VAL A 131 -19.20 -8.99 21.36
C VAL A 131 -20.30 -10.03 21.12
N TYR A 132 -19.91 -11.25 20.79
CA TYR A 132 -20.82 -12.38 20.88
C TYR A 132 -20.79 -12.93 22.30
N GLY A 133 -21.99 -13.10 22.89
CA GLY A 133 -22.11 -13.54 24.27
C GLY A 133 -23.29 -14.47 24.49
N ARG A 134 -23.18 -15.32 25.53
CA ARG A 134 -24.27 -16.14 26.06
C ARG A 134 -24.09 -16.36 27.57
N LEU A 135 -25.16 -16.73 28.24
CA LEU A 135 -25.07 -17.27 29.61
C LEU A 135 -24.42 -18.66 29.57
N HIS A 136 -23.42 -18.87 30.39
CA HIS A 136 -22.72 -20.14 30.48
C HIS A 136 -23.59 -21.22 31.12
N LEU A 137 -24.36 -20.89 32.17
CA LEU A 137 -25.26 -21.79 32.91
C LEU A 137 -26.72 -21.45 32.65
N ILE A 138 -27.58 -22.48 32.65
CA ILE A 138 -29.00 -22.43 32.24
C ILE A 138 -29.95 -21.86 33.32
N ASP A 139 -29.50 -21.64 34.55
CA ASP A 139 -30.35 -21.41 35.73
C ASP A 139 -30.97 -20.02 35.87
N GLY A 140 -31.35 -19.37 34.76
CA GLY A 140 -32.24 -18.21 34.78
C GLY A 140 -31.66 -16.91 35.40
N LYS A 141 -30.38 -16.88 35.71
CA LYS A 141 -29.69 -15.70 36.26
C LYS A 141 -29.17 -14.80 35.15
N GLN A 142 -29.22 -13.53 35.38
CA GLN A 142 -28.71 -12.53 34.42
C GLN A 142 -27.19 -12.45 34.45
N GLY A 143 -26.55 -12.45 33.28
CA GLY A 143 -25.14 -12.10 33.09
C GLY A 143 -25.03 -10.64 32.70
N LYS A 144 -24.12 -9.90 33.31
CA LYS A 144 -23.80 -8.53 32.93
C LYS A 144 -22.29 -8.40 32.74
N ILE A 145 -21.90 -7.76 31.67
CA ILE A 145 -20.51 -7.38 31.46
C ILE A 145 -20.40 -5.85 31.44
N ARG A 146 -19.27 -5.33 31.89
CA ARG A 146 -18.93 -3.92 31.78
C ARG A 146 -17.72 -3.78 30.85
N VAL A 147 -17.86 -3.01 29.79
CA VAL A 147 -16.78 -2.59 28.91
C VAL A 147 -16.28 -1.21 29.31
N GLU A 148 -14.97 -1.02 29.34
CA GLU A 148 -14.32 0.22 29.72
C GLU A 148 -13.28 0.63 28.69
N LEU A 149 -13.22 1.92 28.33
CA LEU A 149 -12.05 2.54 27.73
C LEU A 149 -11.19 3.11 28.85
N VAL A 150 -9.90 2.86 28.77
CA VAL A 150 -8.93 3.24 29.81
C VAL A 150 -7.79 3.99 29.11
N ASN A 151 -7.36 5.10 29.73
CA ASN A 151 -6.25 5.89 29.20
C ASN A 151 -4.88 5.28 29.54
N SER A 152 -3.82 5.86 28.97
CA SER A 152 -2.42 5.44 29.22
C SER A 152 -1.97 5.58 30.69
N LYS A 153 -2.70 6.37 31.50
CA LYS A 153 -2.47 6.53 32.94
C LYS A 153 -3.24 5.51 33.78
N ASN A 154 -3.95 4.58 33.13
CA ASN A 154 -4.77 3.57 33.77
C ASN A 154 -6.09 4.09 34.40
N ASP A 155 -6.56 5.27 34.00
CA ASP A 155 -7.85 5.81 34.42
C ASP A 155 -8.96 5.33 33.48
N VAL A 156 -10.10 4.90 34.05
CA VAL A 156 -11.31 4.59 33.27
C VAL A 156 -11.93 5.89 32.78
N ILE A 157 -11.97 6.10 31.48
CA ILE A 157 -12.46 7.35 30.85
C ILE A 157 -13.86 7.22 30.24
N ALA A 158 -14.28 6.00 29.91
CA ALA A 158 -15.65 5.70 29.48
C ALA A 158 -16.01 4.27 29.85
N LYS A 159 -17.31 4.01 30.10
CA LYS A 159 -17.80 2.66 30.40
C LYS A 159 -19.24 2.47 29.99
N GLN A 160 -19.61 1.23 29.65
CA GLN A 160 -20.97 0.79 29.38
C GLN A 160 -21.22 -0.58 30.01
N VAL A 161 -22.46 -0.87 30.36
CA VAL A 161 -22.88 -2.18 30.89
C VAL A 161 -23.82 -2.84 29.91
N ILE A 162 -23.56 -4.10 29.59
CA ILE A 162 -24.34 -4.92 28.65
C ILE A 162 -24.97 -6.09 29.42
N ASN A 163 -26.27 -6.31 29.22
CA ASN A 163 -27.00 -7.43 29.80
C ASN A 163 -27.03 -8.62 28.83
N ILE A 164 -26.47 -9.76 29.25
CA ILE A 164 -26.52 -11.01 28.54
C ILE A 164 -27.61 -11.85 29.18
N THR A 165 -28.70 -12.09 28.45
CA THR A 165 -29.94 -12.67 29.00
C THR A 165 -30.29 -14.03 28.41
N ASN A 166 -29.47 -14.57 27.50
CA ASN A 166 -29.78 -15.78 26.77
C ASN A 166 -28.62 -16.78 26.83
N ASN A 167 -28.91 -18.08 26.85
CA ASN A 167 -27.93 -19.18 26.76
C ASN A 167 -27.55 -19.55 25.31
N LYS A 168 -28.09 -18.82 24.33
CA LYS A 168 -27.68 -18.92 22.91
C LYS A 168 -26.76 -17.79 22.57
N TRP A 169 -25.78 -18.03 21.69
CA TRP A 169 -24.92 -16.99 21.15
C TRP A 169 -25.74 -15.89 20.50
N GLN A 170 -25.46 -14.66 20.90
CA GLN A 170 -26.04 -13.44 20.33
C GLN A 170 -24.98 -12.34 20.25
N LYS A 171 -25.09 -11.46 19.26
CA LYS A 171 -24.26 -10.27 19.13
C LYS A 171 -24.83 -9.15 20.01
N PHE A 172 -24.00 -8.58 20.86
CA PHE A 172 -24.32 -7.42 21.71
C PHE A 172 -23.46 -6.24 21.25
N THR A 173 -23.99 -5.04 21.43
CA THR A 173 -23.31 -3.80 21.02
C THR A 173 -23.39 -2.76 22.12
N ALA A 174 -22.36 -1.90 22.19
CA ALA A 174 -22.37 -0.71 23.02
C ALA A 174 -21.48 0.36 22.34
N THR A 175 -21.81 1.63 22.56
CA THR A 175 -21.01 2.73 22.06
C THR A 175 -20.39 3.47 23.25
N LEU A 176 -19.07 3.71 23.21
CA LEU A 176 -18.31 4.45 24.20
C LEU A 176 -17.77 5.73 23.56
N THR A 177 -17.83 6.85 24.27
CA THR A 177 -17.27 8.12 23.79
C THR A 177 -16.03 8.48 24.61
N SER A 178 -14.90 8.73 23.96
CA SER A 178 -13.68 9.16 24.64
C SER A 178 -13.74 10.65 24.97
N PRO A 179 -13.55 11.07 26.23
CA PRO A 179 -13.52 12.48 26.61
C PRO A 179 -12.17 13.17 26.32
N GLN A 180 -11.16 12.39 25.90
CA GLN A 180 -9.80 12.88 25.69
C GLN A 180 -9.11 12.14 24.54
N THR A 181 -8.00 12.71 24.04
CA THR A 181 -7.12 12.05 23.09
C THR A 181 -6.00 11.33 23.84
N ASP A 182 -5.77 10.04 23.49
CA ASP A 182 -4.70 9.21 24.04
C ASP A 182 -4.25 8.19 22.98
N ALA A 183 -2.96 8.15 22.67
CA ALA A 183 -2.40 7.22 21.66
C ALA A 183 -2.19 5.79 22.20
N LYS A 184 -2.24 5.62 23.53
CA LYS A 184 -1.86 4.38 24.24
C LYS A 184 -2.97 3.89 25.18
N GLY A 185 -4.21 4.17 24.82
CA GLY A 185 -5.37 3.62 25.52
C GLY A 185 -5.45 2.09 25.44
N LEU A 186 -6.38 1.54 26.18
CA LEU A 186 -6.70 0.11 26.19
C LEU A 186 -8.20 -0.10 26.50
N MET A 187 -8.66 -1.32 26.30
CA MET A 187 -10.02 -1.76 26.60
C MET A 187 -10.02 -2.82 27.69
N ARG A 188 -11.02 -2.75 28.61
CA ARG A 188 -11.30 -3.82 29.59
C ARG A 188 -12.74 -4.30 29.46
N VAL A 189 -12.92 -5.60 29.67
CA VAL A 189 -14.23 -6.23 29.77
C VAL A 189 -14.30 -7.01 31.07
N TYR A 190 -15.20 -6.62 31.96
CA TYR A 190 -15.36 -7.25 33.27
C TYR A 190 -16.73 -7.90 33.43
N LEU A 191 -16.77 -9.02 34.12
CA LEU A 191 -18.00 -9.56 34.65
C LEU A 191 -18.53 -8.64 35.76
N GLU A 192 -19.77 -8.15 35.63
CA GLU A 192 -20.36 -7.25 36.62
C GLU A 192 -20.75 -7.98 37.92
N LYS A 193 -20.68 -7.23 39.03
CA LYS A 193 -21.03 -7.76 40.35
C LYS A 193 -22.47 -8.29 40.35
N GLY A 194 -22.66 -9.50 40.86
CA GLY A 194 -23.96 -10.17 40.92
C GLY A 194 -24.27 -11.04 39.70
N SER A 195 -23.38 -11.08 38.72
CA SER A 195 -23.40 -12.06 37.62
C SER A 195 -22.63 -13.29 38.01
N GLU A 196 -23.02 -14.46 37.49
CA GLU A 196 -22.37 -15.75 37.80
C GLU A 196 -21.33 -16.14 36.75
N SER A 197 -21.76 -16.29 35.49
CA SER A 197 -20.83 -16.60 34.40
C SER A 197 -21.40 -16.24 33.03
N VAL A 198 -20.52 -15.87 32.11
CA VAL A 198 -20.84 -15.58 30.71
C VAL A 198 -19.75 -16.14 29.80
N ASP A 199 -20.15 -16.62 28.62
CA ASP A 199 -19.26 -16.94 27.55
C ASP A 199 -19.17 -15.74 26.61
N LEU A 200 -17.96 -15.36 26.19
CA LEU A 200 -17.68 -14.23 25.29
C LEU A 200 -16.76 -14.66 24.15
N ASP A 201 -17.10 -14.24 22.95
CA ASP A 201 -16.33 -14.48 21.76
C ASP A 201 -16.35 -13.25 20.84
N HIS A 202 -15.41 -13.16 19.94
CA HIS A 202 -15.32 -12.10 18.92
C HIS A 202 -15.53 -10.70 19.52
N ILE A 203 -14.66 -10.36 20.46
CA ILE A 203 -14.67 -9.06 21.15
C ILE A 203 -13.99 -8.02 20.25
N SER A 204 -14.71 -6.99 19.86
CA SER A 204 -14.33 -6.05 18.81
C SER A 204 -14.58 -4.60 19.23
N LEU A 205 -13.72 -3.68 18.76
CA LEU A 205 -13.84 -2.25 19.00
C LEU A 205 -13.42 -1.47 17.74
N PHE A 206 -14.35 -0.70 17.17
CA PHE A 206 -14.09 0.14 16.00
C PHE A 206 -14.33 1.62 16.30
N PRO A 207 -13.52 2.56 15.78
CA PRO A 207 -13.87 3.98 15.77
C PRO A 207 -15.06 4.22 14.83
N GLU A 208 -15.97 5.17 15.18
CA GLU A 208 -17.19 5.45 14.39
C GLU A 208 -16.90 6.05 13.01
N ASP A 209 -15.73 6.69 12.84
CA ASP A 209 -15.31 7.34 11.59
C ASP A 209 -14.72 6.36 10.56
N ASN A 210 -14.70 5.05 10.86
CA ASN A 210 -14.18 4.07 9.90
C ASN A 210 -15.01 4.03 8.60
N TRP A 211 -14.35 3.75 7.48
CA TRP A 211 -15.01 3.50 6.21
C TRP A 211 -15.07 1.99 5.94
N ASN A 212 -16.24 1.38 6.06
CA ASN A 212 -16.45 -0.07 5.87
C ASN A 212 -15.42 -0.95 6.61
N GLY A 213 -15.13 -0.61 7.87
CA GLY A 213 -14.15 -1.32 8.69
C GLY A 213 -12.69 -0.92 8.43
N LEU A 214 -12.43 0.08 7.58
CA LEU A 214 -11.09 0.59 7.31
C LEU A 214 -10.86 1.96 7.94
N ARG A 215 -9.63 2.25 8.33
CA ARG A 215 -9.25 3.55 8.88
C ARG A 215 -9.45 4.66 7.85
N ALA A 216 -10.33 5.61 8.18
CA ALA A 216 -10.73 6.68 7.26
C ALA A 216 -9.56 7.58 6.83
N ASP A 217 -8.62 7.88 7.74
CA ASP A 217 -7.43 8.67 7.44
C ASP A 217 -6.54 7.98 6.39
N LEU A 218 -6.29 6.67 6.55
CA LEU A 218 -5.48 5.90 5.60
C LEU A 218 -6.20 5.72 4.25
N VAL A 219 -7.50 5.48 4.25
CA VAL A 219 -8.31 5.44 3.01
C VAL A 219 -8.25 6.77 2.26
N GLN A 220 -8.28 7.91 2.99
CA GLN A 220 -8.14 9.23 2.37
C GLN A 220 -6.75 9.45 1.77
N ASP A 221 -5.69 9.02 2.48
CA ASP A 221 -4.33 9.08 1.94
C ASP A 221 -4.19 8.31 0.63
N LEU A 222 -4.83 7.12 0.53
CA LEU A 222 -4.84 6.35 -0.71
C LEU A 222 -5.65 7.04 -1.83
N ALA A 223 -6.81 7.61 -1.51
CA ALA A 223 -7.64 8.31 -2.49
C ALA A 223 -6.94 9.56 -3.06
N ASP A 224 -6.16 10.25 -2.25
CA ASP A 224 -5.41 11.45 -2.64
C ASP A 224 -4.25 11.15 -3.60
N LEU A 225 -3.73 9.93 -3.62
CA LEU A 225 -2.73 9.48 -4.61
C LEU A 225 -3.28 9.42 -6.04
N LYS A 226 -4.62 9.39 -6.20
CA LYS A 226 -5.30 9.20 -7.50
C LYS A 226 -4.79 7.97 -8.27
N PRO A 227 -4.72 6.80 -7.61
CA PRO A 227 -4.19 5.61 -8.24
C PRO A 227 -5.09 5.11 -9.36
N GLY A 228 -4.47 4.65 -10.46
CA GLY A 228 -5.20 4.01 -11.56
C GLY A 228 -5.28 2.49 -11.42
N ILE A 229 -4.41 1.88 -10.61
CA ILE A 229 -4.34 0.44 -10.34
C ILE A 229 -4.09 0.19 -8.85
N PHE A 230 -4.68 -0.87 -8.31
CA PHE A 230 -4.46 -1.34 -6.95
C PHE A 230 -4.07 -2.82 -6.97
N ARG A 231 -2.79 -3.12 -6.70
CA ARG A 231 -2.25 -4.48 -6.54
C ARG A 231 -2.41 -4.93 -5.10
N PHE A 232 -2.99 -6.12 -4.89
CA PHE A 232 -3.21 -6.75 -3.59
C PHE A 232 -3.28 -8.29 -3.73
N PRO A 233 -3.22 -9.09 -2.65
CA PRO A 233 -3.06 -8.77 -1.24
C PRO A 233 -1.60 -8.55 -0.86
N GLY A 234 -0.70 -8.59 -1.81
CA GLY A 234 0.72 -8.42 -1.57
C GLY A 234 1.62 -8.98 -2.62
N GLY A 235 2.82 -9.09 -2.17
CA GLY A 235 4.02 -9.74 -2.60
C GLY A 235 4.17 -11.13 -1.98
N CYS A 236 5.22 -11.34 -1.16
CA CYS A 236 5.55 -12.65 -0.58
C CYS A 236 4.46 -13.28 0.29
N ILE A 237 3.50 -12.50 0.79
CA ILE A 237 2.35 -13.03 1.53
C ILE A 237 1.47 -13.94 0.68
N VAL A 238 1.48 -13.77 -0.65
CA VAL A 238 0.76 -14.63 -1.60
C VAL A 238 1.33 -16.04 -1.62
N GLU A 239 2.64 -16.16 -1.42
CA GLU A 239 3.39 -17.41 -1.44
C GLU A 239 3.37 -18.11 -0.08
N GLY A 240 3.36 -17.30 1.01
CA GLY A 240 3.60 -17.78 2.37
C GLY A 240 5.05 -18.15 2.66
N THR A 241 5.36 -18.40 3.91
CA THR A 241 6.62 -19.06 4.32
C THR A 241 6.65 -20.49 3.76
N ASP A 242 5.51 -21.14 3.85
CA ASP A 242 5.17 -22.42 3.24
C ASP A 242 3.75 -22.33 2.62
N LEU A 243 3.31 -23.40 1.98
CA LEU A 243 2.01 -23.41 1.32
C LEU A 243 0.82 -23.33 2.31
N ASP A 244 1.00 -23.70 3.57
CA ASP A 244 -0.06 -23.65 4.57
C ASP A 244 -0.29 -22.22 5.08
N THR A 245 0.75 -21.38 5.05
CA THR A 245 0.70 -19.97 5.48
C THR A 245 0.45 -18.99 4.33
N ARG A 246 0.31 -19.48 3.07
CA ARG A 246 -0.02 -18.63 1.93
C ARG A 246 -1.36 -17.92 2.10
N TYR A 247 -1.54 -16.78 1.46
CA TYR A 247 -2.81 -16.09 1.48
C TYR A 247 -3.86 -16.81 0.59
N GLU A 248 -4.87 -17.38 1.22
CA GLU A 248 -6.01 -17.99 0.53
C GLU A 248 -7.20 -17.03 0.49
N TRP A 249 -7.50 -16.46 -0.67
CA TRP A 249 -8.54 -15.46 -0.81
C TRP A 249 -9.94 -15.96 -0.38
N LYS A 250 -10.24 -17.25 -0.58
CA LYS A 250 -11.51 -17.87 -0.15
C LYS A 250 -11.70 -17.83 1.37
N ASN A 251 -10.61 -17.80 2.11
CA ASN A 251 -10.64 -17.63 3.56
C ASN A 251 -10.97 -16.20 4.00
N SER A 252 -10.77 -15.23 3.10
CA SER A 252 -10.91 -13.80 3.39
C SER A 252 -12.24 -13.18 2.93
N VAL A 253 -13.21 -14.03 2.52
CA VAL A 253 -14.55 -13.60 2.10
C VAL A 253 -15.63 -14.25 2.97
N GLY A 254 -16.87 -13.73 2.94
CA GLY A 254 -17.94 -14.11 3.85
C GLY A 254 -17.93 -13.26 5.13
N ALA A 255 -18.69 -13.68 6.14
CA ALA A 255 -18.78 -12.97 7.41
C ALA A 255 -17.40 -12.90 8.12
N PRO A 256 -16.92 -11.70 8.51
CA PRO A 256 -15.61 -11.55 9.14
C PRO A 256 -15.40 -12.40 10.39
N GLU A 257 -16.49 -12.65 11.12
CA GLU A 257 -16.48 -13.46 12.34
C GLU A 257 -16.13 -14.94 12.09
N ASN A 258 -16.35 -15.42 10.87
CA ASN A 258 -16.07 -16.81 10.49
C ASN A 258 -14.88 -16.96 9.52
N ARG A 259 -14.09 -15.92 9.34
CA ARG A 259 -12.83 -15.98 8.57
C ARG A 259 -11.74 -16.54 9.48
N PRO A 260 -11.02 -17.60 9.10
CA PRO A 260 -10.01 -18.21 9.96
C PRO A 260 -8.80 -17.31 10.11
N LEU A 261 -8.08 -17.49 11.19
CA LEU A 261 -6.76 -16.86 11.37
C LEU A 261 -5.79 -17.38 10.32
N ASN A 262 -4.96 -16.50 9.78
CA ASN A 262 -3.78 -16.84 8.98
C ASN A 262 -2.50 -16.40 9.70
N GLU A 263 -1.44 -17.18 9.61
CA GLU A 263 -0.13 -16.76 10.08
C GLU A 263 0.48 -15.77 9.09
N ASN A 264 0.94 -14.62 9.59
CA ASN A 264 1.57 -13.65 8.70
C ASN A 264 2.98 -14.13 8.30
N ARG A 265 3.25 -14.11 7.00
CA ARG A 265 4.54 -14.45 6.38
C ARG A 265 5.73 -13.74 7.04
N TRP A 266 5.53 -12.52 7.53
CA TRP A 266 6.57 -11.65 8.07
C TRP A 266 6.81 -11.82 9.58
N ARG A 267 6.05 -12.68 10.26
CA ARG A 267 6.15 -12.89 11.72
C ARG A 267 7.58 -13.17 12.19
N ASP A 268 8.28 -14.07 11.52
CA ASP A 268 9.61 -14.58 11.93
C ASP A 268 10.70 -14.31 10.88
N THR A 269 10.45 -13.46 9.88
CA THR A 269 11.37 -13.27 8.74
C THR A 269 12.55 -12.35 9.06
N PHE A 270 12.31 -11.29 9.82
CA PHE A 270 13.33 -10.27 10.09
C PHE A 270 13.91 -10.41 11.50
N PRO A 271 15.12 -11.01 11.67
CA PRO A 271 15.68 -11.28 13.00
C PRO A 271 15.96 -10.02 13.83
N HIS A 272 16.06 -8.83 13.19
CA HIS A 272 16.26 -7.57 13.89
C HIS A 272 14.98 -7.03 14.56
N ARG A 273 13.79 -7.50 14.12
CA ARG A 273 12.48 -7.11 14.67
C ARG A 273 11.47 -8.24 14.50
N LEU A 274 11.41 -9.14 15.47
CA LEU A 274 10.45 -10.23 15.52
C LEU A 274 9.15 -9.78 16.18
N PHE A 275 8.03 -10.18 15.59
CA PHE A 275 6.70 -9.96 16.15
C PHE A 275 5.95 -11.29 16.23
N PRO A 276 6.09 -12.07 17.31
CA PRO A 276 5.49 -13.40 17.45
C PRO A 276 3.94 -13.38 17.45
N ASN A 277 3.35 -12.20 17.62
CA ASN A 277 1.91 -11.93 17.57
C ASN A 277 1.42 -11.46 16.20
N TYR A 278 2.25 -11.53 15.14
CA TYR A 278 1.87 -11.05 13.81
C TYR A 278 1.05 -12.12 13.07
N TYR A 279 -0.26 -12.01 13.17
CA TYR A 279 -1.24 -12.84 12.49
C TYR A 279 -2.20 -11.98 11.69
N GLN A 280 -2.92 -12.59 10.75
CA GLN A 280 -3.95 -11.95 9.95
C GLN A 280 -5.33 -12.48 10.37
N SER A 281 -6.19 -11.60 10.87
CA SER A 281 -7.60 -11.94 11.15
C SER A 281 -8.42 -12.07 9.87
N LEU A 282 -7.86 -11.70 8.72
CA LEU A 282 -8.52 -11.61 7.42
C LEU A 282 -9.76 -10.68 7.44
N GLY A 283 -9.86 -9.78 8.42
CA GLY A 283 -10.89 -8.75 8.46
C GLY A 283 -10.78 -7.78 7.29
N LEU A 284 -9.55 -7.45 6.87
CA LEU A 284 -9.24 -6.89 5.57
C LEU A 284 -9.01 -8.05 4.59
N GLY A 285 -10.01 -8.37 3.79
CA GLY A 285 -9.97 -9.47 2.84
C GLY A 285 -10.25 -9.03 1.40
N PHE A 286 -10.42 -10.01 0.50
CA PHE A 286 -10.58 -9.71 -0.92
C PHE A 286 -11.83 -8.87 -1.22
N TYR A 287 -12.91 -9.06 -0.49
CA TYR A 287 -14.10 -8.21 -0.64
C TYR A 287 -13.80 -6.76 -0.30
N GLU A 288 -13.11 -6.51 0.80
CA GLU A 288 -12.71 -5.18 1.25
C GLU A 288 -11.69 -4.54 0.30
N TYR A 289 -10.75 -5.31 -0.27
CA TYR A 289 -9.84 -4.81 -1.31
C TYR A 289 -10.56 -4.37 -2.58
N PHE A 290 -11.57 -5.13 -3.03
CA PHE A 290 -12.37 -4.73 -4.19
C PHE A 290 -13.20 -3.48 -3.90
N LEU A 291 -13.84 -3.38 -2.73
CA LEU A 291 -14.55 -2.17 -2.31
C LEU A 291 -13.62 -0.95 -2.25
N LEU A 292 -12.42 -1.13 -1.69
CA LEU A 292 -11.42 -0.07 -1.61
C LEU A 292 -10.96 0.37 -2.99
N SER A 293 -10.77 -0.57 -3.93
CA SER A 293 -10.44 -0.26 -5.33
C SER A 293 -11.46 0.70 -5.94
N GLU A 294 -12.75 0.41 -5.79
CA GLU A 294 -13.83 1.30 -6.26
C GLU A 294 -13.81 2.66 -5.54
N LYS A 295 -13.61 2.65 -4.21
CA LYS A 295 -13.58 3.88 -3.39
C LYS A 295 -12.51 4.86 -3.83
N ILE A 296 -11.32 4.36 -4.15
CA ILE A 296 -10.17 5.19 -4.54
C ILE A 296 -10.09 5.41 -6.06
N GLY A 297 -10.97 4.77 -6.84
CA GLY A 297 -11.04 4.90 -8.30
C GLY A 297 -9.96 4.14 -9.05
N ALA A 298 -9.41 3.08 -8.45
CA ALA A 298 -8.37 2.23 -9.04
C ALA A 298 -8.95 0.94 -9.63
N GLU A 299 -8.37 0.44 -10.72
CA GLU A 299 -8.66 -0.92 -11.20
C GLU A 299 -8.03 -1.95 -10.25
N PRO A 300 -8.73 -3.02 -9.86
CA PRO A 300 -8.15 -4.07 -9.02
C PRO A 300 -7.17 -4.94 -9.81
N LEU A 301 -6.05 -5.29 -9.20
CA LEU A 301 -5.08 -6.29 -9.69
C LEU A 301 -4.77 -7.27 -8.56
N PRO A 302 -5.61 -8.30 -8.37
CA PRO A 302 -5.31 -9.37 -7.42
C PRO A 302 -4.15 -10.23 -7.92
N ILE A 303 -3.27 -10.62 -6.99
CA ILE A 303 -2.18 -11.57 -7.21
C ILE A 303 -2.52 -12.88 -6.50
N LEU A 304 -2.37 -14.01 -7.20
CA LEU A 304 -2.66 -15.34 -6.66
C LEU A 304 -1.44 -16.25 -6.70
N SER A 305 -1.40 -17.19 -5.75
CA SER A 305 -0.37 -18.22 -5.68
C SER A 305 -0.42 -19.14 -6.90
N VAL A 306 0.75 -19.46 -7.42
CA VAL A 306 0.98 -20.40 -8.51
C VAL A 306 1.34 -21.81 -8.00
N GLY A 307 1.13 -22.05 -6.69
CA GLY A 307 1.49 -23.31 -6.04
C GLY A 307 2.99 -23.46 -5.76
N LEU A 308 3.71 -22.33 -5.70
CA LEU A 308 5.08 -22.24 -5.19
C LEU A 308 5.05 -21.50 -3.85
N ALA A 309 5.65 -22.07 -2.82
CA ALA A 309 5.99 -21.37 -1.61
C ALA A 309 7.17 -20.43 -1.87
N CYS A 310 7.44 -19.51 -0.96
CA CYS A 310 8.52 -18.54 -1.13
C CYS A 310 9.87 -19.23 -1.41
N GLN A 311 10.41 -19.00 -2.60
CA GLN A 311 11.64 -19.64 -3.08
C GLN A 311 12.89 -19.15 -2.30
N TYR A 312 12.85 -18.01 -1.60
CA TYR A 312 13.91 -17.59 -0.70
C TYR A 312 14.02 -18.43 0.57
N GLN A 313 12.93 -19.07 0.99
CA GLN A 313 12.87 -19.83 2.25
C GLN A 313 12.76 -21.33 2.05
N ASN A 314 12.52 -21.76 0.81
CA ASN A 314 12.34 -23.17 0.47
C ASN A 314 13.34 -23.59 -0.59
N ASP A 315 13.85 -24.82 -0.46
CA ASP A 315 14.70 -25.40 -1.51
C ASP A 315 13.81 -25.91 -2.67
N ASP A 316 14.01 -25.37 -3.84
CA ASP A 316 13.29 -25.80 -5.06
C ASP A 316 13.45 -27.30 -5.38
N LYS A 317 14.45 -27.96 -4.76
CA LYS A 317 14.67 -29.41 -4.89
C LYS A 317 13.89 -30.24 -3.88
N ASP A 318 13.29 -29.60 -2.85
CA ASP A 318 12.42 -30.30 -1.92
C ASP A 318 11.07 -30.57 -2.60
N PRO A 319 10.71 -31.84 -2.84
CA PRO A 319 9.46 -32.17 -3.54
C PRO A 319 8.19 -31.85 -2.71
N ASN A 320 8.35 -31.52 -1.42
CA ASN A 320 7.24 -31.19 -0.52
C ASN A 320 7.06 -29.68 -0.32
N ALA A 321 8.04 -28.86 -0.71
CA ALA A 321 7.96 -27.41 -0.54
C ALA A 321 6.92 -26.76 -1.47
N HIS A 322 6.67 -27.37 -2.63
CA HIS A 322 5.83 -26.83 -3.67
C HIS A 322 4.79 -27.85 -4.15
N VAL A 323 3.65 -27.35 -4.62
CA VAL A 323 2.63 -28.24 -5.22
C VAL A 323 3.19 -28.90 -6.49
N ALA A 324 2.99 -30.20 -6.66
CA ALA A 324 3.35 -30.87 -7.91
C ALA A 324 2.48 -30.32 -9.07
N VAL A 325 3.05 -30.18 -10.25
CA VAL A 325 2.34 -29.61 -11.42
C VAL A 325 1.04 -30.35 -11.75
N LYS A 326 0.99 -31.67 -11.53
CA LYS A 326 -0.20 -32.50 -11.74
C LYS A 326 -1.34 -32.17 -10.74
N ASP A 327 -1.03 -31.56 -9.60
CA ASP A 327 -1.96 -31.28 -8.51
C ASP A 327 -2.34 -29.79 -8.44
N LEU A 328 -2.00 -28.98 -9.46
CA LEU A 328 -2.27 -27.54 -9.53
C LEU A 328 -3.75 -27.17 -9.70
N GLN A 329 -4.63 -28.12 -9.97
CA GLN A 329 -6.01 -27.82 -10.35
C GLN A 329 -6.74 -26.97 -9.28
N SER A 330 -6.56 -27.24 -7.99
CA SER A 330 -7.19 -26.45 -6.91
C SER A 330 -6.76 -24.99 -6.92
N TYR A 331 -5.51 -24.69 -7.24
CA TYR A 331 -4.99 -23.32 -7.37
C TYR A 331 -5.53 -22.62 -8.63
N ILE A 332 -5.68 -23.36 -9.72
CA ILE A 332 -6.31 -22.84 -10.95
C ILE A 332 -7.80 -22.56 -10.71
N ASP A 333 -8.48 -23.43 -9.98
CA ASP A 333 -9.89 -23.23 -9.59
C ASP A 333 -10.03 -22.00 -8.68
N ASP A 334 -9.05 -21.70 -7.82
CA ASP A 334 -9.02 -20.47 -7.03
C ASP A 334 -9.00 -19.22 -7.92
N ALA A 335 -8.21 -19.22 -8.99
CA ALA A 335 -8.18 -18.12 -9.95
C ALA A 335 -9.50 -17.99 -10.73
N LEU A 336 -10.06 -19.08 -11.20
CA LEU A 336 -11.34 -19.09 -11.92
C LEU A 336 -12.50 -18.64 -11.03
N ASP A 337 -12.52 -19.08 -9.78
CA ASP A 337 -13.52 -18.73 -8.78
C ASP A 337 -13.42 -17.25 -8.37
N LEU A 338 -12.19 -16.71 -8.27
CA LEU A 338 -11.99 -15.28 -7.99
C LEU A 338 -12.53 -14.39 -9.11
N ILE A 339 -12.29 -14.77 -10.36
CA ILE A 339 -12.84 -14.03 -11.51
C ILE A 339 -14.39 -14.11 -11.48
N GLU A 340 -14.96 -15.26 -11.11
CA GLU A 340 -16.41 -15.38 -10.92
C GLU A 340 -16.91 -14.55 -9.73
N PHE A 341 -16.18 -14.53 -8.61
CA PHE A 341 -16.52 -13.67 -7.47
C PHE A 341 -16.55 -12.19 -7.89
N ALA A 342 -15.53 -11.73 -8.60
CA ALA A 342 -15.45 -10.35 -9.03
C ALA A 342 -16.48 -9.98 -10.12
N ASN A 343 -16.70 -10.85 -11.11
CA ASN A 343 -17.41 -10.51 -12.34
C ASN A 343 -18.68 -11.35 -12.60
N GLY A 344 -18.84 -12.46 -11.89
CA GLY A 344 -19.95 -13.40 -12.11
C GLY A 344 -21.32 -12.80 -11.78
N PRO A 345 -22.38 -13.30 -12.42
CA PRO A 345 -23.74 -12.88 -12.11
C PRO A 345 -24.14 -13.33 -10.69
N VAL A 346 -25.12 -12.65 -10.09
CA VAL A 346 -25.62 -12.99 -8.74
C VAL A 346 -26.28 -14.39 -8.66
N THR A 347 -26.50 -15.04 -9.78
CA THR A 347 -27.01 -16.40 -9.89
C THR A 347 -25.89 -17.46 -9.84
N SER A 348 -24.63 -17.08 -10.02
CA SER A 348 -23.49 -17.98 -9.88
C SER A 348 -23.10 -18.14 -8.42
N LYS A 349 -22.34 -19.18 -8.09
CA LYS A 349 -21.91 -19.46 -6.71
C LYS A 349 -21.19 -18.28 -6.06
N TRP A 350 -20.15 -17.80 -6.70
CA TRP A 350 -19.27 -16.75 -6.15
C TRP A 350 -19.84 -15.34 -6.36
N GLY A 351 -20.56 -15.10 -7.48
CA GLY A 351 -21.30 -13.85 -7.68
C GLY A 351 -22.44 -13.69 -6.68
N LYS A 352 -23.09 -14.81 -6.25
CA LYS A 352 -24.07 -14.77 -5.17
C LYS A 352 -23.42 -14.40 -3.83
N LEU A 353 -22.28 -14.99 -3.50
CA LEU A 353 -21.57 -14.64 -2.25
C LEU A 353 -21.21 -13.15 -2.22
N ARG A 354 -20.67 -12.59 -3.32
CA ARG A 354 -20.43 -11.14 -3.43
C ARG A 354 -21.69 -10.32 -3.14
N ALA A 355 -22.82 -10.72 -3.75
CA ALA A 355 -24.10 -10.05 -3.55
C ALA A 355 -24.61 -10.17 -2.10
N ASP A 356 -24.50 -11.36 -1.48
CA ASP A 356 -24.85 -11.59 -0.09
C ASP A 356 -24.00 -10.76 0.89
N MET A 357 -22.75 -10.45 0.51
CA MET A 357 -21.85 -9.53 1.23
C MET A 357 -22.20 -8.04 1.02
N GLY A 358 -23.20 -7.73 0.20
CA GLY A 358 -23.69 -6.37 -0.01
C GLY A 358 -23.35 -5.72 -1.34
N HIS A 359 -22.63 -6.40 -2.26
CA HIS A 359 -22.22 -5.86 -3.55
C HIS A 359 -22.72 -6.71 -4.73
N PRO A 360 -23.99 -6.54 -5.17
CA PRO A 360 -24.56 -7.34 -6.26
C PRO A 360 -23.94 -7.00 -7.64
N THR A 361 -23.39 -5.79 -7.81
CA THR A 361 -22.78 -5.34 -9.07
C THR A 361 -21.39 -5.98 -9.24
N PRO A 362 -20.97 -6.38 -10.46
CA PRO A 362 -19.60 -6.81 -10.73
C PRO A 362 -18.56 -5.73 -10.45
N PHE A 363 -17.38 -6.11 -9.94
CA PHE A 363 -16.23 -5.23 -9.71
C PHE A 363 -15.46 -4.90 -10.99
N ASN A 364 -15.82 -5.48 -12.13
CA ASN A 364 -15.19 -5.27 -13.43
C ASN A 364 -13.68 -5.59 -13.43
N LEU A 365 -13.30 -6.71 -12.82
CA LEU A 365 -11.94 -7.24 -12.86
C LEU A 365 -11.50 -7.48 -14.31
N LYS A 366 -10.38 -6.89 -14.72
CA LYS A 366 -9.86 -6.97 -16.10
C LYS A 366 -8.55 -7.73 -16.20
N GLN A 367 -7.87 -7.92 -15.10
CA GLN A 367 -6.52 -8.48 -15.05
C GLN A 367 -6.24 -9.17 -13.72
N ILE A 368 -5.32 -10.14 -13.76
CA ILE A 368 -4.91 -10.94 -12.60
C ILE A 368 -3.42 -11.25 -12.70
N GLY A 369 -2.72 -11.21 -11.59
CA GLY A 369 -1.34 -11.69 -11.48
C GLY A 369 -1.31 -13.13 -10.98
N ILE A 370 -0.45 -13.95 -11.59
CA ILE A 370 -0.26 -15.35 -11.22
C ILE A 370 1.17 -15.56 -10.78
N GLY A 371 1.36 -15.79 -9.48
CA GLY A 371 2.67 -15.84 -8.83
C GLY A 371 3.20 -14.46 -8.45
N ASN A 372 4.09 -14.42 -7.47
CA ASN A 372 4.80 -13.25 -7.00
C ASN A 372 6.30 -13.54 -6.98
N GLU A 373 7.12 -12.68 -7.58
CA GLU A 373 8.59 -12.80 -7.58
C GLU A 373 9.14 -14.18 -8.00
N GLN A 374 8.37 -14.99 -8.67
CA GLN A 374 8.81 -16.34 -9.05
C GLN A 374 9.93 -16.29 -10.08
N TRP A 375 10.92 -17.15 -9.89
CA TRP A 375 12.04 -17.30 -10.83
C TRP A 375 12.32 -18.76 -11.19
N GLY A 376 13.23 -18.96 -12.17
CA GLY A 376 13.70 -20.28 -12.56
C GLY A 376 12.69 -21.11 -13.36
N PRO A 377 13.03 -22.39 -13.64
CA PRO A 377 12.26 -23.21 -14.58
C PRO A 377 10.92 -23.72 -14.06
N MET A 378 10.69 -23.73 -12.76
CA MET A 378 9.45 -24.23 -12.16
C MET A 378 8.23 -23.34 -12.43
N TYR A 379 8.44 -22.06 -12.65
CA TYR A 379 7.37 -21.08 -12.77
C TYR A 379 6.66 -21.09 -14.13
N PRO A 380 7.36 -21.04 -15.29
CA PRO A 380 6.70 -20.92 -16.60
C PRO A 380 5.73 -22.04 -16.94
N GLU A 381 6.04 -23.30 -16.57
CA GLU A 381 5.15 -24.44 -16.81
C GLU A 381 3.83 -24.30 -16.02
N ARG A 382 3.91 -23.82 -14.78
CA ARG A 382 2.74 -23.59 -13.93
C ARG A 382 1.89 -22.47 -14.50
N LEU A 383 2.50 -21.32 -14.81
CA LEU A 383 1.83 -20.17 -15.40
C LEU A 383 1.10 -20.53 -16.69
N GLN A 384 1.71 -21.35 -17.55
CA GLN A 384 1.08 -21.81 -18.78
C GLN A 384 -0.25 -22.53 -18.51
N LYS A 385 -0.30 -23.43 -17.51
CA LYS A 385 -1.54 -24.14 -17.15
C LYS A 385 -2.65 -23.22 -16.65
N PHE A 386 -2.29 -22.19 -15.87
CA PHE A 386 -3.24 -21.16 -15.48
C PHE A 386 -3.77 -20.37 -16.68
N MET A 387 -2.88 -19.92 -17.56
CA MET A 387 -3.24 -19.16 -18.77
C MET A 387 -4.21 -19.95 -19.67
N GLU A 388 -3.92 -21.23 -19.92
CA GLU A 388 -4.75 -22.11 -20.75
C GLU A 388 -6.20 -22.17 -20.21
N GLN A 389 -6.38 -22.41 -18.92
CA GLN A 389 -7.70 -22.56 -18.32
C GLN A 389 -8.42 -21.22 -18.10
N ILE A 390 -7.69 -20.18 -17.69
CA ILE A 390 -8.27 -18.86 -17.52
C ILE A 390 -8.77 -18.33 -18.86
N HIS A 391 -7.95 -18.39 -19.93
CA HIS A 391 -8.37 -17.89 -21.24
C HIS A 391 -9.46 -18.74 -21.89
N ALA A 392 -9.52 -20.05 -21.61
CA ALA A 392 -10.63 -20.90 -22.06
C ALA A 392 -11.98 -20.45 -21.50
N LYS A 393 -12.03 -19.99 -20.23
CA LYS A 393 -13.27 -19.56 -19.56
C LYS A 393 -13.49 -18.04 -19.62
N TYR A 394 -12.40 -17.27 -19.52
CA TYR A 394 -12.42 -15.80 -19.44
C TYR A 394 -11.40 -15.17 -20.41
N PRO A 395 -11.62 -15.22 -21.73
CA PRO A 395 -10.63 -14.86 -22.75
C PRO A 395 -10.23 -13.38 -22.76
N LYS A 396 -10.93 -12.52 -22.01
CA LYS A 396 -10.64 -11.08 -21.93
C LYS A 396 -9.82 -10.69 -20.69
N ILE A 397 -9.63 -11.61 -19.76
CA ILE A 397 -8.80 -11.34 -18.57
C ILE A 397 -7.34 -11.33 -19.00
N LYS A 398 -6.67 -10.23 -18.69
CA LYS A 398 -5.24 -10.08 -18.91
C LYS A 398 -4.45 -10.76 -17.79
N ILE A 399 -3.33 -11.37 -18.15
CA ILE A 399 -2.48 -12.09 -17.21
C ILE A 399 -1.14 -11.39 -17.08
N CYS A 400 -0.78 -11.10 -15.83
CA CYS A 400 0.51 -10.60 -15.43
C CYS A 400 1.37 -11.74 -14.88
N GLY A 401 2.54 -11.97 -15.47
CA GLY A 401 3.54 -12.93 -15.00
C GLY A 401 4.74 -12.21 -14.40
N SER A 402 5.57 -12.94 -13.65
CA SER A 402 6.73 -12.41 -12.93
C SER A 402 8.03 -12.60 -13.70
N SER A 403 8.96 -11.65 -13.62
CA SER A 403 10.35 -11.78 -14.06
C SER A 403 11.31 -12.13 -12.91
N GLY A 404 10.79 -12.45 -11.75
CA GLY A 404 11.56 -12.69 -10.52
C GLY A 404 11.76 -11.42 -9.67
N PRO A 405 12.51 -11.54 -8.57
CA PRO A 405 12.66 -10.46 -7.59
C PRO A 405 13.76 -9.44 -7.94
N SER A 406 14.52 -9.69 -9.02
CA SER A 406 15.70 -8.90 -9.39
C SER A 406 15.41 -7.99 -10.58
N ALA A 407 16.03 -6.81 -10.57
CA ALA A 407 15.92 -5.83 -11.65
C ALA A 407 16.72 -6.19 -12.91
N ASP A 408 17.62 -7.14 -12.81
CA ASP A 408 18.60 -7.53 -13.82
C ASP A 408 19.22 -8.91 -13.50
N GLY A 409 20.04 -9.42 -14.39
CA GLY A 409 20.80 -10.65 -14.21
C GLY A 409 20.14 -11.86 -14.87
N LYS A 410 20.77 -13.04 -14.64
CA LYS A 410 20.43 -14.28 -15.34
C LYS A 410 18.96 -14.71 -15.15
N ASP A 411 18.45 -14.62 -13.93
CA ASP A 411 17.07 -15.06 -13.63
C ASP A 411 16.04 -14.09 -14.19
N PHE A 412 16.32 -12.79 -14.15
CA PHE A 412 15.53 -11.76 -14.81
C PHE A 412 15.46 -11.97 -16.32
N ASP A 413 16.62 -12.18 -16.98
CA ASP A 413 16.70 -12.41 -18.43
C ASP A 413 15.93 -13.67 -18.83
N TYR A 414 16.08 -14.75 -18.05
CA TYR A 414 15.35 -16.01 -18.23
C TYR A 414 13.83 -15.79 -18.06
N GLY A 415 13.42 -15.10 -16.99
CA GLY A 415 12.02 -14.78 -16.73
C GLY A 415 11.40 -14.05 -17.92
N TRP A 416 12.04 -12.97 -18.40
CA TRP A 416 11.58 -12.21 -19.57
C TRP A 416 11.51 -13.06 -20.84
N GLU A 417 12.50 -13.93 -21.08
CA GLU A 417 12.48 -14.85 -22.23
C GLU A 417 11.25 -15.77 -22.18
N GLN A 418 10.96 -16.34 -21.01
CA GLN A 418 9.81 -17.24 -20.85
C GLN A 418 8.48 -16.50 -20.97
N MET A 419 8.36 -15.30 -20.37
CA MET A 419 7.15 -14.48 -20.48
C MET A 419 6.83 -14.10 -21.93
N ARG A 420 7.85 -13.78 -22.73
CA ARG A 420 7.70 -13.55 -24.18
C ARG A 420 7.23 -14.80 -24.92
N LYS A 421 7.79 -15.98 -24.60
CA LYS A 421 7.40 -17.26 -25.20
C LYS A 421 5.95 -17.63 -24.89
N LEU A 422 5.52 -17.40 -23.64
CA LEU A 422 4.16 -17.67 -23.19
C LEU A 422 3.16 -16.64 -23.75
N GLY A 423 3.61 -15.44 -24.12
CA GLY A 423 2.75 -14.37 -24.61
C GLY A 423 1.85 -13.77 -23.53
N VAL A 424 2.38 -13.60 -22.31
CA VAL A 424 1.66 -12.89 -21.25
C VAL A 424 1.36 -11.45 -21.65
N ASP A 425 0.32 -10.86 -21.10
CA ASP A 425 -0.03 -9.46 -21.38
C ASP A 425 0.98 -8.48 -20.75
N MET A 426 1.41 -8.76 -19.51
CA MET A 426 2.34 -7.93 -18.76
C MET A 426 3.37 -8.78 -18.02
N VAL A 427 4.53 -8.19 -17.80
CA VAL A 427 5.61 -8.75 -16.98
C VAL A 427 5.84 -7.84 -15.78
N ASP A 428 5.75 -8.42 -14.59
CA ASP A 428 6.01 -7.76 -13.32
C ASP A 428 7.52 -7.72 -13.04
N GLU A 429 8.05 -6.51 -12.91
CA GLU A 429 9.45 -6.22 -12.59
C GLU A 429 9.57 -5.53 -11.23
N HIS A 430 10.56 -5.92 -10.42
CA HIS A 430 10.79 -5.38 -9.07
C HIS A 430 12.16 -4.72 -8.93
N TYR A 431 12.21 -3.55 -8.26
CA TYR A 431 13.45 -2.77 -8.06
C TYR A 431 13.56 -2.22 -6.65
N TYR A 432 14.31 -2.86 -5.80
CA TYR A 432 14.75 -2.33 -4.50
C TYR A 432 16.24 -2.00 -4.61
N LYS A 433 16.55 -0.79 -5.05
CA LYS A 433 17.90 -0.38 -5.44
C LYS A 433 18.27 0.98 -4.83
N SER A 434 19.55 1.35 -4.91
CA SER A 434 20.03 2.65 -4.43
C SER A 434 19.46 3.82 -5.23
N PRO A 435 19.42 5.04 -4.67
CA PRO A 435 19.04 6.26 -5.40
C PRO A 435 19.84 6.47 -6.69
N GLU A 436 21.14 6.14 -6.69
CA GLU A 436 21.98 6.23 -7.88
C GLU A 436 21.53 5.26 -8.98
N TRP A 437 21.14 4.03 -8.62
CA TRP A 437 20.61 3.08 -9.58
C TRP A 437 19.37 3.63 -10.28
N PHE A 438 18.43 4.23 -9.53
CA PHE A 438 17.22 4.83 -10.11
C PHE A 438 17.55 5.94 -11.09
N ARG A 439 18.48 6.86 -10.72
CA ARG A 439 18.94 7.93 -11.60
C ARG A 439 19.60 7.38 -12.86
N SER A 440 20.46 6.38 -12.74
CA SER A 440 21.20 5.77 -13.86
C SER A 440 20.30 4.96 -14.79
N ASN A 441 19.14 4.49 -14.33
CA ASN A 441 18.21 3.66 -15.07
C ASN A 441 16.95 4.41 -15.58
N ALA A 442 16.93 5.74 -15.56
CA ALA A 442 15.82 6.53 -16.12
C ALA A 442 15.60 6.32 -17.64
N SER A 443 16.56 5.72 -18.36
CA SER A 443 16.44 5.34 -19.76
C SER A 443 16.27 3.82 -19.98
N ARG A 444 16.01 3.04 -18.92
CA ARG A 444 15.89 1.59 -18.95
C ARG A 444 15.00 1.09 -20.09
N TYR A 445 13.82 1.67 -20.24
CA TYR A 445 12.79 1.23 -21.16
C TYR A 445 12.92 1.78 -22.59
N ASP A 446 13.87 2.67 -22.86
CA ASP A 446 14.03 3.31 -24.18
C ASP A 446 14.31 2.28 -25.29
N LYS A 447 14.87 1.11 -24.93
CA LYS A 447 15.25 0.04 -25.86
C LYS A 447 14.38 -1.22 -25.76
N TYR A 448 13.34 -1.25 -24.93
CA TYR A 448 12.45 -2.42 -24.82
C TYR A 448 11.64 -2.61 -26.10
N ASP A 449 11.34 -3.87 -26.42
CA ASP A 449 10.48 -4.20 -27.55
C ASP A 449 9.06 -3.64 -27.33
N ARG A 450 8.59 -2.83 -28.28
CA ARG A 450 7.26 -2.22 -28.24
C ARG A 450 6.13 -3.18 -28.60
N LYS A 451 6.44 -4.32 -29.21
CA LYS A 451 5.46 -5.34 -29.66
C LYS A 451 5.26 -6.47 -28.67
N GLY A 452 6.19 -6.67 -27.74
CA GLY A 452 6.13 -7.72 -26.73
C GLY A 452 5.18 -7.43 -25.57
N PRO A 453 5.21 -8.27 -24.52
CA PRO A 453 4.51 -8.02 -23.27
C PRO A 453 4.81 -6.63 -22.72
N LYS A 454 3.84 -6.06 -22.02
CA LYS A 454 4.02 -4.74 -21.40
C LYS A 454 4.66 -4.88 -20.02
N VAL A 455 5.24 -3.79 -19.53
CA VAL A 455 5.87 -3.75 -18.21
C VAL A 455 4.87 -3.30 -17.17
N PHE A 456 4.84 -4.06 -16.10
CA PHE A 456 4.34 -3.64 -14.80
C PHE A 456 5.54 -3.50 -13.85
N ALA A 457 5.91 -2.29 -13.47
CA ALA A 457 6.88 -2.05 -12.40
C ALA A 457 6.16 -2.23 -11.05
N GLY A 458 5.96 -3.49 -10.64
CA GLY A 458 4.97 -3.85 -9.62
C GLY A 458 5.44 -3.62 -8.19
N GLU A 459 6.75 -3.58 -7.96
CA GLU A 459 7.32 -3.21 -6.68
C GLU A 459 8.59 -2.41 -6.89
N TYR A 460 8.64 -1.18 -6.40
CA TYR A 460 9.88 -0.41 -6.41
C TYR A 460 9.94 0.61 -5.27
N ALA A 461 11.15 0.81 -4.76
CA ALA A 461 11.52 1.90 -3.89
C ALA A 461 13.02 2.17 -3.98
N ALA A 462 13.42 3.44 -3.92
CA ALA A 462 14.82 3.82 -3.80
C ALA A 462 15.27 3.67 -2.34
N HIS A 463 16.23 2.79 -2.09
CA HIS A 463 16.79 2.51 -0.77
C HIS A 463 18.03 3.38 -0.53
N ALA A 464 17.85 4.54 0.08
CA ALA A 464 18.96 5.35 0.57
C ALA A 464 19.60 4.69 1.82
N GLU A 465 20.92 4.81 1.96
CA GLU A 465 21.69 4.05 2.95
C GLU A 465 21.31 4.39 4.39
N ASN A 466 21.18 5.69 4.72
CA ASN A 466 20.97 6.15 6.09
C ASN A 466 19.48 6.40 6.42
N ASP A 467 18.80 7.14 5.55
CA ASP A 467 17.39 7.53 5.70
C ASP A 467 16.60 7.06 4.48
N PRO A 468 16.01 5.85 4.52
CA PRO A 468 15.35 5.26 3.36
C PRO A 468 14.22 6.10 2.75
N ASN A 469 13.48 6.89 3.55
CA ASN A 469 12.44 7.81 3.07
C ASN A 469 12.96 9.26 2.86
N SER A 470 14.27 9.44 2.70
CA SER A 470 14.88 10.75 2.48
C SER A 470 14.43 11.41 1.17
N TRP A 471 14.62 12.72 1.11
CA TRP A 471 14.39 13.48 -0.13
C TRP A 471 15.27 12.97 -1.29
N GLU A 472 16.47 12.46 -1.01
CA GLU A 472 17.31 11.84 -2.04
C GLU A 472 16.63 10.64 -2.71
N ALA A 473 16.05 9.74 -1.90
CA ALA A 473 15.31 8.59 -2.41
C ALA A 473 14.12 9.05 -3.27
N ALA A 474 13.28 9.93 -2.74
CA ALA A 474 12.09 10.43 -3.42
C ALA A 474 12.43 11.17 -4.73
N LEU A 475 13.46 12.02 -4.73
CA LEU A 475 13.90 12.75 -5.92
C LEU A 475 14.45 11.81 -7.00
N SER A 476 15.13 10.74 -6.59
CA SER A 476 15.66 9.72 -7.51
C SER A 476 14.56 8.90 -8.17
N GLU A 477 13.49 8.62 -7.42
CA GLU A 477 12.26 8.03 -7.98
C GLU A 477 11.57 9.00 -8.94
N ALA A 478 11.46 10.29 -8.59
CA ALA A 478 10.90 11.29 -9.50
C ALA A 478 11.67 11.36 -10.83
N ALA A 479 13.00 11.27 -10.79
CA ALA A 479 13.85 11.20 -11.98
C ALA A 479 13.57 9.92 -12.80
N PHE A 480 13.53 8.75 -12.17
CA PHE A 480 13.23 7.46 -12.82
C PHE A 480 11.85 7.44 -13.47
N MET A 481 10.83 7.96 -12.80
CA MET A 481 9.45 8.00 -13.28
C MET A 481 9.28 8.86 -14.54
N THR A 482 10.18 9.82 -14.82
CA THR A 482 10.19 10.50 -16.13
C THR A 482 10.42 9.52 -17.27
N GLY A 483 11.25 8.50 -17.03
CA GLY A 483 11.53 7.41 -17.96
C GLY A 483 10.35 6.45 -18.13
N LEU A 484 9.62 6.14 -17.06
CA LEU A 484 8.40 5.35 -17.12
C LEU A 484 7.38 6.04 -18.02
N GLU A 485 7.07 7.32 -17.76
CA GLU A 485 6.08 8.08 -18.54
C GLU A 485 6.51 8.27 -19.99
N ARG A 486 7.77 8.57 -20.25
CA ARG A 486 8.30 8.70 -21.63
C ARG A 486 8.08 7.43 -22.46
N ASN A 487 8.11 6.27 -21.81
CA ASN A 487 7.95 4.94 -22.41
C ASN A 487 6.56 4.34 -22.14
N ALA A 488 5.50 5.14 -22.13
CA ALA A 488 4.13 4.70 -21.88
C ALA A 488 3.58 3.67 -22.89
N ASP A 489 4.23 3.48 -24.02
CA ASP A 489 3.94 2.40 -24.98
C ASP A 489 4.51 1.03 -24.57
N VAL A 490 5.37 1.00 -23.57
CA VAL A 490 5.94 -0.21 -22.96
C VAL A 490 5.48 -0.35 -21.51
N VAL A 491 5.63 0.71 -20.69
CA VAL A 491 5.26 0.69 -19.27
C VAL A 491 3.80 1.04 -19.12
N TYR A 492 2.99 0.07 -18.70
CA TYR A 492 1.55 0.25 -18.53
C TYR A 492 1.14 0.51 -17.09
N GLN A 493 1.94 0.03 -16.14
CA GLN A 493 1.63 0.12 -14.71
C GLN A 493 2.92 0.26 -13.89
N ALA A 494 2.83 0.99 -12.78
CA ALA A 494 3.90 1.13 -11.80
C ALA A 494 3.30 1.35 -10.41
N THR A 495 3.78 0.62 -9.39
CA THR A 495 3.30 0.72 -8.01
C THR A 495 4.47 0.76 -7.04
N TYR A 496 4.48 1.79 -6.18
CA TYR A 496 5.46 1.90 -5.10
C TYR A 496 5.20 0.85 -4.02
N ALA A 497 6.25 0.29 -3.43
CA ALA A 497 6.18 -0.75 -2.41
C ALA A 497 7.26 -0.59 -1.33
N PRO A 498 6.95 -0.90 -0.04
CA PRO A 498 5.63 -1.15 0.55
C PRO A 498 4.81 0.13 0.76
N LEU A 499 3.49 -0.05 1.02
CA LEU A 499 2.56 1.06 1.13
C LEU A 499 2.51 1.67 2.54
N PHE A 500 2.44 0.84 3.58
CA PHE A 500 2.19 1.24 4.95
C PHE A 500 3.21 0.70 5.94
N ALA A 501 3.56 1.53 6.94
CA ALA A 501 4.29 1.09 8.11
C ALA A 501 3.77 1.72 9.40
N HIS A 502 3.45 0.90 10.40
CA HIS A 502 3.24 1.37 11.76
C HIS A 502 4.58 1.79 12.38
N VAL A 503 4.66 2.99 12.97
CA VAL A 503 5.94 3.55 13.49
C VAL A 503 6.62 2.67 14.55
N GLU A 504 5.84 1.87 15.29
CA GLU A 504 6.35 0.93 16.27
C GLU A 504 6.46 -0.51 15.75
N GLY A 505 5.75 -0.83 14.66
CA GLY A 505 5.62 -2.19 14.10
C GLY A 505 6.42 -2.47 12.83
N TRP A 506 7.15 -1.51 12.29
CA TRP A 506 7.87 -1.69 11.05
C TRP A 506 9.00 -2.74 11.16
N GLN A 507 9.17 -3.50 10.11
CA GLN A 507 10.25 -4.49 9.93
C GLN A 507 11.06 -4.21 8.67
N TRP A 508 10.43 -3.59 7.68
CA TRP A 508 10.99 -3.21 6.40
C TRP A 508 10.75 -1.72 6.14
N ARG A 509 11.66 -1.06 5.44
CA ARG A 509 11.56 0.34 4.99
C ARG A 509 12.45 0.56 3.75
N PRO A 510 12.17 1.54 2.88
CA PRO A 510 11.22 2.65 3.06
C PRO A 510 9.76 2.24 2.85
N ASP A 511 8.83 3.07 3.33
CA ASP A 511 7.39 2.89 3.16
C ASP A 511 6.74 4.21 2.69
N LEU A 512 5.64 4.11 1.94
CA LEU A 512 5.03 5.30 1.36
C LEU A 512 4.30 6.15 2.41
N ILE A 513 3.57 5.51 3.31
CA ILE A 513 2.76 6.13 4.36
C ILE A 513 3.12 5.52 5.70
N TRP A 514 3.59 6.34 6.62
CA TRP A 514 3.82 5.96 8.01
C TRP A 514 2.62 6.35 8.86
N PHE A 515 2.30 5.56 9.87
CA PHE A 515 1.17 5.84 10.73
C PHE A 515 1.41 5.37 12.17
N ASP A 516 0.68 6.00 13.10
CA ASP A 516 0.51 5.56 14.48
C ASP A 516 -0.99 5.27 14.76
N ASN A 517 -1.33 5.07 16.00
CA ASN A 517 -2.71 4.77 16.40
C ASN A 517 -3.67 5.98 16.27
N LEU A 518 -3.18 7.19 16.00
CA LEU A 518 -4.00 8.40 15.91
C LEU A 518 -3.97 9.08 14.55
N SER A 519 -2.90 8.91 13.77
CA SER A 519 -2.69 9.71 12.56
C SER A 519 -1.73 9.02 11.59
N SER A 520 -1.64 9.57 10.38
CA SER A 520 -0.68 9.18 9.35
C SER A 520 0.28 10.32 9.01
N VAL A 521 1.38 9.98 8.33
CA VAL A 521 2.31 10.91 7.69
C VAL A 521 2.65 10.44 6.29
N ARG A 522 2.56 11.35 5.35
CA ARG A 522 2.92 11.16 3.94
C ARG A 522 4.41 11.39 3.78
N SER A 523 5.15 10.39 3.31
CA SER A 523 6.60 10.53 3.05
C SER A 523 6.87 11.50 1.89
N ALA A 524 8.12 11.90 1.68
CA ALA A 524 8.52 12.63 0.48
C ALA A 524 8.22 11.82 -0.80
N ASN A 525 8.43 10.49 -0.73
CA ASN A 525 8.09 9.54 -1.79
C ASN A 525 6.59 9.57 -2.13
N TYR A 526 5.72 9.67 -1.13
CA TYR A 526 4.28 9.80 -1.34
C TYR A 526 3.93 10.99 -2.24
N TYR A 527 4.51 12.16 -1.96
CA TYR A 527 4.22 13.36 -2.75
C TYR A 527 4.74 13.26 -4.18
N VAL A 528 5.84 12.55 -4.42
CA VAL A 528 6.29 12.24 -5.78
C VAL A 528 5.26 11.39 -6.52
N GLN A 529 4.80 10.28 -5.90
CA GLN A 529 3.78 9.40 -6.49
C GLN A 529 2.47 10.16 -6.74
N GLN A 530 2.01 10.98 -5.78
CA GLN A 530 0.83 11.82 -5.91
C GLN A 530 0.92 12.77 -7.10
N LEU A 531 2.03 13.48 -7.24
CA LEU A 531 2.21 14.43 -8.34
C LEU A 531 2.19 13.75 -9.72
N TYR A 532 2.71 12.53 -9.82
CA TYR A 532 2.59 11.73 -11.04
C TYR A 532 1.15 11.25 -11.27
N GLY A 533 0.47 10.75 -10.26
CA GLY A 533 -0.92 10.30 -10.33
C GLY A 533 -1.89 11.41 -10.73
N GLU A 534 -1.81 12.57 -10.07
CA GLU A 534 -2.64 13.75 -10.36
C GLU A 534 -2.36 14.37 -11.73
N ASN A 535 -1.12 14.26 -12.22
CA ASN A 535 -0.65 14.88 -13.45
C ASN A 535 -0.25 13.88 -14.53
N LYS A 536 -0.97 12.76 -14.62
CA LYS A 536 -0.68 11.67 -15.54
C LYS A 536 -0.79 12.06 -17.02
N GLY A 537 -1.79 12.85 -17.39
CA GLY A 537 -2.09 13.13 -18.80
C GLY A 537 -2.70 11.92 -19.55
N THR A 538 -2.88 12.06 -20.86
CA THR A 538 -3.43 10.99 -21.72
C THR A 538 -2.46 10.54 -22.82
N ASN A 539 -1.54 11.41 -23.23
CA ASN A 539 -0.54 11.09 -24.24
C ASN A 539 0.80 11.73 -23.91
N VAL A 540 1.85 10.99 -24.14
CA VAL A 540 3.23 11.50 -24.05
C VAL A 540 3.47 12.52 -25.16
N LEU A 541 4.18 13.60 -24.85
CA LEU A 541 4.74 14.54 -25.81
C LEU A 541 6.24 14.35 -25.88
N LYS A 542 6.80 14.34 -27.08
CA LYS A 542 8.25 14.26 -27.24
C LYS A 542 8.92 15.51 -26.68
N LEU A 543 9.65 15.35 -25.58
CA LEU A 543 10.49 16.38 -24.96
C LEU A 543 11.96 16.03 -25.17
N THR A 544 12.75 17.00 -25.66
CA THR A 544 14.18 16.78 -25.93
C THR A 544 15.01 18.01 -25.60
N GLU A 545 16.28 17.79 -25.28
CA GLU A 545 17.36 18.77 -25.31
C GLU A 545 18.36 18.35 -26.40
N ASN A 546 18.70 19.22 -27.33
CA ASN A 546 19.58 18.92 -28.47
C ASN A 546 19.18 17.65 -29.26
N GLY A 547 17.86 17.39 -29.36
CA GLY A 547 17.31 16.24 -30.08
C GLY A 547 17.32 14.92 -29.29
N LYS A 548 17.90 14.87 -28.09
CA LYS A 548 17.94 13.69 -27.20
C LYS A 548 16.93 13.80 -26.07
N ALA A 549 16.49 12.67 -25.53
CA ALA A 549 15.69 12.63 -24.31
C ALA A 549 16.47 13.23 -23.12
N VAL A 550 15.78 13.92 -22.22
CA VAL A 550 16.38 14.47 -21.00
C VAL A 550 16.33 13.40 -19.92
N ALA A 551 17.41 12.65 -19.75
CA ALA A 551 17.46 11.44 -18.94
C ALA A 551 18.75 11.31 -18.10
N GLY A 552 19.22 12.43 -17.52
CA GLY A 552 20.32 12.45 -16.55
C GLY A 552 21.51 13.34 -16.93
N GLU A 553 21.57 13.85 -18.16
CA GLU A 553 22.63 14.80 -18.51
C GLU A 553 22.51 16.05 -17.64
N ASN A 554 23.61 16.47 -17.03
CA ASN A 554 23.68 17.59 -16.06
C ASN A 554 22.75 17.44 -14.84
N GLY A 555 22.35 16.21 -14.48
CA GLY A 555 21.44 15.93 -13.37
C GLY A 555 19.97 16.25 -13.67
N LEU A 556 19.62 16.47 -14.95
CA LEU A 556 18.27 16.82 -15.37
C LEU A 556 17.53 15.61 -15.97
N TYR A 557 16.28 15.44 -15.54
CA TYR A 557 15.35 14.41 -16.03
C TYR A 557 14.03 15.08 -16.34
N ALA A 558 13.46 14.83 -17.51
CA ALA A 558 12.22 15.50 -17.89
C ALA A 558 11.32 14.64 -18.78
N THR A 559 10.03 14.86 -18.62
CA THR A 559 8.98 14.33 -19.49
C THR A 559 7.89 15.36 -19.70
N ALA A 560 7.13 15.22 -20.78
CA ALA A 560 5.97 16.04 -21.05
C ALA A 560 4.81 15.18 -21.53
N CYS A 561 3.60 15.56 -21.18
CA CYS A 561 2.39 14.91 -21.64
C CYS A 561 1.25 15.92 -21.91
N PHE A 562 0.25 15.46 -22.61
CA PHE A 562 -0.97 16.19 -22.88
C PHE A 562 -2.17 15.45 -22.27
N ASP A 563 -3.03 16.18 -21.60
CA ASP A 563 -4.28 15.68 -21.06
C ASP A 563 -5.45 16.12 -21.97
N LYS A 564 -6.02 15.18 -22.72
CA LYS A 564 -7.14 15.46 -23.64
C LYS A 564 -8.41 15.92 -22.92
N ALA A 565 -8.63 15.41 -21.70
CA ALA A 565 -9.86 15.72 -20.96
C ALA A 565 -9.90 17.20 -20.52
N THR A 566 -8.78 17.70 -20.03
CA THR A 566 -8.64 19.08 -19.54
C THR A 566 -7.99 20.01 -20.57
N LYS A 567 -7.50 19.45 -21.69
CA LYS A 567 -6.72 20.15 -22.73
C LYS A 567 -5.45 20.81 -22.19
N SER A 568 -4.86 20.21 -21.16
CA SER A 568 -3.68 20.71 -20.46
C SER A 568 -2.39 20.11 -21.01
N TYR A 569 -1.36 20.96 -21.12
CA TYR A 569 0.03 20.54 -21.27
C TYR A 569 0.65 20.38 -19.89
N ILE A 570 1.37 19.30 -19.69
CA ILE A 570 2.01 18.96 -18.40
C ILE A 570 3.49 18.72 -18.66
N VAL A 571 4.36 19.32 -17.84
CA VAL A 571 5.81 19.10 -17.89
C VAL A 571 6.30 18.78 -16.49
N LYS A 572 7.06 17.70 -16.36
CA LYS A 572 7.69 17.24 -15.12
C LYS A 572 9.21 17.30 -15.30
N ILE A 573 9.91 17.94 -14.35
CA ILE A 573 11.37 18.07 -14.39
C ILE A 573 11.93 17.79 -13.01
N ALA A 574 12.88 16.85 -12.93
CA ALA A 574 13.70 16.61 -11.73
C ALA A 574 15.13 17.16 -11.97
N ASN A 575 15.61 17.97 -11.04
CA ASN A 575 17.00 18.39 -10.94
C ASN A 575 17.64 17.67 -9.75
N THR A 576 18.46 16.68 -10.02
CA THR A 576 19.17 15.88 -9.00
C THR A 576 20.58 16.41 -8.73
N SER A 577 20.95 17.56 -9.31
CA SER A 577 22.26 18.18 -9.11
C SER A 577 22.25 19.19 -7.97
N ASN A 578 23.43 19.46 -7.41
CA ASN A 578 23.65 20.47 -6.37
C ASN A 578 23.72 21.92 -6.94
N GLU A 579 23.26 22.12 -8.18
CA GLU A 579 23.27 23.42 -8.85
C GLU A 579 21.86 23.85 -9.23
N ALA A 580 21.60 25.15 -9.10
CA ALA A 580 20.39 25.74 -9.67
C ALA A 580 20.46 25.69 -11.20
N LYS A 581 19.29 25.46 -11.85
CA LYS A 581 19.20 25.38 -13.32
C LYS A 581 18.22 26.42 -13.86
N GLU A 582 18.57 27.03 -14.98
CA GLU A 582 17.66 27.83 -15.78
C GLU A 582 17.39 27.13 -17.10
N ILE A 583 16.11 26.89 -17.39
CA ILE A 583 15.67 26.09 -18.52
C ILE A 583 14.56 26.83 -19.26
N ASN A 584 14.69 26.95 -20.57
CA ASN A 584 13.62 27.41 -21.45
C ASN A 584 12.98 26.18 -22.13
N VAL A 585 11.69 25.99 -21.92
CA VAL A 585 10.93 24.90 -22.56
C VAL A 585 10.09 25.51 -23.67
N THR A 586 10.42 25.24 -24.93
CA THR A 586 9.69 25.74 -26.11
C THR A 586 8.68 24.70 -26.57
N PHE A 587 7.43 25.08 -26.67
CA PHE A 587 6.34 24.23 -27.17
C PHE A 587 6.11 24.46 -28.66
N ASN A 588 6.66 23.59 -29.50
CA ASN A 588 6.53 23.65 -30.95
C ASN A 588 5.13 23.23 -31.39
N GLY A 589 4.57 23.96 -32.38
CA GLY A 589 3.27 23.65 -32.97
C GLY A 589 2.08 24.32 -32.29
N ILE A 590 2.32 25.15 -31.26
CA ILE A 590 1.31 26.03 -30.66
C ILE A 590 1.81 27.46 -30.62
N LYS A 591 0.89 28.43 -30.57
CA LYS A 591 1.23 29.86 -30.57
C LYS A 591 1.51 30.41 -29.18
N LYS A 592 0.80 29.89 -28.18
CA LYS A 592 0.93 30.30 -26.77
C LYS A 592 0.46 29.22 -25.82
N LEU A 593 0.98 29.22 -24.61
CA LEU A 593 0.46 28.49 -23.45
C LEU A 593 -0.62 29.32 -22.75
N ASN A 594 -1.57 28.66 -22.12
CA ASN A 594 -2.48 29.30 -21.17
C ASN A 594 -1.72 29.64 -19.87
N PRO A 595 -2.25 30.54 -19.02
CA PRO A 595 -1.78 30.65 -17.66
C PRO A 595 -1.85 29.31 -16.94
N GLY A 596 -0.83 28.95 -16.20
CA GLY A 596 -0.73 27.65 -15.53
C GLY A 596 -0.13 27.75 -14.15
N LYS A 597 -0.02 26.60 -13.49
CA LYS A 597 0.56 26.45 -12.17
C LYS A 597 1.84 25.62 -12.23
N VAL A 598 2.70 25.86 -11.27
CA VAL A 598 3.82 24.98 -10.94
C VAL A 598 3.67 24.47 -9.52
N THR A 599 3.86 23.17 -9.36
CA THR A 599 3.99 22.52 -8.04
C THR A 599 5.45 22.13 -7.87
N VAL A 600 6.04 22.51 -6.75
CA VAL A 600 7.45 22.29 -6.41
C VAL A 600 7.56 21.41 -5.19
N LEU A 601 8.38 20.37 -5.28
CA LEU A 601 8.91 19.62 -4.13
C LEU A 601 10.40 19.94 -4.00
N HIS A 602 10.84 20.31 -2.81
CA HIS A 602 12.22 20.68 -2.53
C HIS A 602 12.51 20.64 -1.04
N ALA A 603 13.72 20.24 -0.70
CA ALA A 603 14.35 20.48 0.60
C ALA A 603 15.81 20.89 0.37
N ASP A 604 16.32 21.78 1.22
CA ASP A 604 17.75 22.17 1.18
C ASP A 604 18.65 21.01 1.63
N ASP A 605 18.19 20.22 2.60
CA ASP A 605 18.83 18.99 3.05
C ASP A 605 18.29 17.80 2.25
N ILE A 606 19.17 17.11 1.54
CA ILE A 606 18.81 15.93 0.74
C ILE A 606 18.42 14.71 1.61
N GLN A 607 18.81 14.72 2.89
CA GLN A 607 18.42 13.72 3.87
C GLN A 607 17.10 14.07 4.60
N ALA A 608 16.45 15.18 4.22
CA ALA A 608 15.19 15.60 4.82
C ALA A 608 14.10 14.52 4.66
N GLU A 609 13.35 14.30 5.73
CA GLU A 609 12.32 13.27 5.82
C GLU A 609 11.08 13.81 6.54
N ASN A 610 9.89 13.41 6.08
CA ASN A 610 8.64 13.64 6.80
C ASN A 610 8.45 12.55 7.86
N LYS A 611 8.24 12.91 9.12
CA LYS A 611 8.06 11.99 10.26
C LYS A 611 6.76 12.28 11.00
N ILE A 612 6.30 11.34 11.81
CA ILE A 612 5.02 11.47 12.53
C ILE A 612 4.96 12.71 13.45
N ASP A 613 6.10 13.12 13.99
CA ASP A 613 6.29 14.30 14.82
C ASP A 613 6.67 15.56 14.01
N ASN A 614 7.03 15.43 12.72
CA ASN A 614 7.36 16.53 11.81
C ASN A 614 6.91 16.21 10.37
N LYS A 615 5.62 16.40 10.10
CA LYS A 615 4.94 15.93 8.89
C LYS A 615 5.13 16.78 7.63
N ILE A 616 5.68 17.98 7.75
CA ILE A 616 5.65 18.99 6.68
C ILE A 616 7.03 19.49 6.26
N VAL A 617 8.04 18.64 6.24
CA VAL A 617 9.42 19.00 5.84
C VAL A 617 9.53 19.07 4.32
N VAL A 618 9.05 18.04 3.60
CA VAL A 618 9.03 17.99 2.14
C VAL A 618 7.58 17.85 1.69
N VAL A 619 6.99 18.98 1.29
CA VAL A 619 5.57 19.04 0.88
C VAL A 619 5.40 19.85 -0.41
N PRO A 620 4.35 19.62 -1.20
CA PRO A 620 4.10 20.37 -2.43
C PRO A 620 3.82 21.85 -2.15
N VAL A 621 4.51 22.73 -2.89
CA VAL A 621 4.26 24.17 -2.87
C VAL A 621 3.81 24.61 -4.26
N VAL A 622 2.63 25.23 -4.34
CA VAL A 622 1.99 25.64 -5.61
C VAL A 622 2.15 27.15 -5.82
N SER A 623 2.53 27.54 -7.04
CA SER A 623 2.60 28.94 -7.47
C SER A 623 2.22 29.09 -8.94
N ASP A 624 2.19 30.33 -9.44
CA ASP A 624 1.94 30.60 -10.85
C ASP A 624 3.16 30.31 -11.71
N ALA A 625 2.94 29.67 -12.87
CA ALA A 625 3.99 29.40 -13.83
C ALA A 625 4.31 30.65 -14.67
N GLN A 626 5.59 30.87 -14.96
CA GLN A 626 6.07 32.00 -15.77
C GLN A 626 6.15 31.60 -17.25
N VAL A 627 5.24 32.08 -18.07
CA VAL A 627 5.15 31.76 -19.51
C VAL A 627 5.22 33.01 -20.36
N GLN A 628 5.85 32.90 -21.53
CA GLN A 628 5.92 33.96 -22.54
C GLN A 628 5.63 33.36 -23.93
N GLY A 629 4.43 33.58 -24.43
CA GLY A 629 3.99 32.96 -25.68
C GLY A 629 3.94 31.42 -25.54
N ASN A 630 4.71 30.72 -26.36
CA ASN A 630 4.86 29.27 -26.31
C ASN A 630 6.12 28.81 -25.54
N VAL A 631 6.73 29.69 -24.76
CA VAL A 631 7.93 29.39 -23.97
C VAL A 631 7.61 29.42 -22.49
N LEU A 632 7.96 28.35 -21.78
CA LEU A 632 7.96 28.24 -20.34
C LEU A 632 9.39 28.52 -19.83
N ASN A 633 9.52 29.53 -18.96
CA ASN A 633 10.78 29.85 -18.28
C ASN A 633 10.81 29.15 -16.92
N VAL A 634 11.77 28.26 -16.74
CA VAL A 634 11.91 27.43 -15.53
C VAL A 634 13.16 27.85 -14.77
N LYS A 635 13.01 28.14 -13.49
CA LYS A 635 14.11 28.31 -12.54
C LYS A 635 14.01 27.24 -11.47
N MET A 636 14.96 26.33 -11.47
CA MET A 636 14.99 25.23 -10.51
C MET A 636 16.05 25.45 -9.45
N LYS A 637 15.69 25.19 -8.21
CA LYS A 637 16.65 25.02 -7.12
C LYS A 637 17.48 23.74 -7.31
N PRO A 638 18.65 23.63 -6.68
CA PRO A 638 19.31 22.34 -6.51
C PRO A 638 18.35 21.32 -5.89
N ASN A 639 18.51 20.05 -6.24
CA ASN A 639 17.76 18.94 -5.62
C ASN A 639 16.25 19.22 -5.53
N SER A 640 15.59 19.47 -6.67
CA SER A 640 14.16 19.83 -6.73
C SER A 640 13.40 19.06 -7.81
N PHE A 641 12.12 18.84 -7.57
CA PHE A 641 11.18 18.30 -8.54
C PHE A 641 10.05 19.29 -8.78
N VAL A 642 9.72 19.54 -10.04
CA VAL A 642 8.68 20.48 -10.43
C VAL A 642 7.71 19.85 -11.42
N VAL A 643 6.43 20.18 -11.26
CA VAL A 643 5.36 19.80 -12.19
C VAL A 643 4.62 21.06 -12.64
N TYR A 644 4.64 21.32 -13.93
CA TYR A 644 3.93 22.41 -14.57
C TYR A 644 2.67 21.89 -15.25
N ARG A 645 1.57 22.64 -15.13
CA ARG A 645 0.29 22.36 -15.81
C ARG A 645 -0.32 23.65 -16.35
N PHE A 646 -0.66 23.65 -17.66
CA PHE A 646 -1.16 24.80 -18.41
C PHE A 646 -2.50 24.52 -19.06
#